data_d51da3b859ae26cdeaf6a35b51cde782
#
_entry.id   d51da3b859ae26cdeaf6a35b51cde782
#
_cell.length_a   1.000
_cell.length_b   1.000
_cell.length_c   1.000
_cell.angle_alpha   90.00
_cell.angle_beta   90.00
_cell.angle_gamma   90.00
#
_symmetry.space_group_name_H-M   'P 1'
#
loop_
_entity.id
_entity.type
_entity.pdbx_description
1 polymer ?
#
loop_
_entity_poly.entity_id
_entity_poly.type
_entity_poly.pdbx_seq_one_letter_code
_entity_poly.pdbx_strand_id
1 'polypeptide(L)'
;MSMRWGVLATIPLTFWVTLALMPPELAQIDEKHVLWQASSYGAIEIARNLMRDSHPPLYYWLVHLWWEIGGFDRPYAYRVLSILLGLTALPLAFQLGKQTAGPRIGMWTVILIALNPFYIFQLFLIRMYGGVIALGAASTWVWLLLLQRPSTRRWLAWMILQGILLFTHYYSVLLLLCQIVILGLHRPRGWQIGLMISTLLWGAFGLWLLQAYAGSMENTVRNLSAIPVRPRPWEVLEHFWASWLTGPLSDGHFARAAGLATALGALAVWICKGLRKRTPLPVQWQLIGMVSWLPLAMGAGIALRWPFFGARYFAMVLIPFLVWVITPIALRARWFVITFLVPGLISLPAMPLIQSFPDAGDTKEIAAMQILGDEDPILIQAWWHSLWPEYPRFRSYDWNDPRQRAIVLSQHPSFWFIGVTLYRGNWEGWVTDLQRTHTVDFYTEIDHFVPERRATVIHFTRKAQPVRWDPFPVRWENGLQLQAIGRIDESAKPGHPLRIALRMSTDRPLTSRWTLFLHLVDEHGQLWSNWDAEPEPGVQHWAPGQTIEVHRSLLIPLYTPPGRYRLQIGWYPTGAPGFPRLPLEGGASNSLIIGEIEVHPRVDPARVGSLSAGPVEVEPPVARMVQGIDGWRLEVQVRWRSRSYARISGWQVMLRTPDGSTPLQRAYRIPDATVVTPGWLTEIWISPPLSGTRPALSVLEILYEGHRIIERPVWIFPADTGWVYGWVFLNRFPR
;
A
#
# COMPACT_ATOMS: atom_id res chain seq x y z
N MET A 1 -19.09 -25.95 32.25
CA MET A 1 -19.41 -24.87 31.32
C MET A 1 -19.94 -25.46 30.01
N SER A 2 -21.12 -25.05 29.53
CA SER A 2 -21.67 -25.66 28.31
C SER A 2 -20.76 -25.28 27.10
N MET A 3 -20.62 -26.19 26.14
CA MET A 3 -19.82 -25.92 24.92
C MET A 3 -20.21 -24.62 24.17
N ARG A 4 -21.47 -24.17 24.36
CA ARG A 4 -21.95 -22.91 23.81
C ARG A 4 -21.22 -21.70 24.40
N TRP A 5 -21.00 -21.68 25.72
CA TRP A 5 -20.24 -20.63 26.40
C TRP A 5 -18.78 -20.64 26.00
N GLY A 6 -18.22 -21.84 25.74
CA GLY A 6 -16.85 -21.95 25.18
C GLY A 6 -16.71 -21.26 23.83
N VAL A 7 -17.65 -21.47 22.90
CA VAL A 7 -17.64 -20.77 21.58
C VAL A 7 -17.79 -19.27 21.74
N LEU A 8 -18.73 -18.82 22.60
CA LEU A 8 -18.93 -17.38 22.82
C LEU A 8 -17.67 -16.72 23.41
N ALA A 9 -16.95 -17.40 24.30
CA ALA A 9 -15.70 -16.87 24.89
C ALA A 9 -14.55 -16.76 23.86
N THR A 10 -14.53 -17.57 22.80
CA THR A 10 -13.50 -17.46 21.77
C THR A 10 -13.63 -16.21 20.92
N ILE A 11 -14.83 -15.64 20.77
CA ILE A 11 -15.07 -14.45 19.95
C ILE A 11 -14.29 -13.23 20.48
N PRO A 12 -14.49 -12.77 21.75
CA PRO A 12 -13.72 -11.65 22.27
C PRO A 12 -12.24 -11.96 22.37
N LEU A 13 -11.86 -13.21 22.69
CA LEU A 13 -10.46 -13.60 22.72
C LEU A 13 -9.80 -13.41 21.34
N THR A 14 -10.40 -13.94 20.28
CA THR A 14 -9.89 -13.80 18.91
C THR A 14 -9.88 -12.34 18.49
N PHE A 15 -10.89 -11.55 18.84
CA PHE A 15 -10.93 -10.11 18.57
C PHE A 15 -9.70 -9.40 19.18
N TRP A 16 -9.44 -9.61 20.48
CA TRP A 16 -8.33 -8.99 21.16
C TRP A 16 -6.95 -9.48 20.67
N VAL A 17 -6.83 -10.77 20.38
CA VAL A 17 -5.60 -11.31 19.76
C VAL A 17 -5.36 -10.67 18.38
N THR A 18 -6.40 -10.54 17.56
CA THR A 18 -6.29 -9.90 16.25
C THR A 18 -5.87 -8.44 16.38
N LEU A 19 -6.46 -7.68 17.30
CA LEU A 19 -6.06 -6.28 17.56
C LEU A 19 -4.61 -6.16 18.04
N ALA A 20 -4.18 -7.07 18.92
CA ALA A 20 -2.81 -7.06 19.46
C ALA A 20 -1.74 -7.41 18.40
N LEU A 21 -2.11 -8.20 17.39
CA LEU A 21 -1.21 -8.63 16.32
C LEU A 21 -1.30 -7.75 15.06
N MET A 22 -2.28 -6.86 15.01
CA MET A 22 -2.54 -6.00 13.85
C MET A 22 -1.47 -4.93 13.73
N PRO A 23 -0.82 -4.77 12.55
CA PRO A 23 0.10 -3.68 12.33
C PRO A 23 -0.64 -2.34 12.32
N PRO A 24 -0.01 -1.24 12.78
CA PRO A 24 -0.63 0.09 12.77
C PRO A 24 -0.87 0.62 11.36
N GLU A 25 -0.14 0.12 10.38
CA GLU A 25 -0.16 0.55 8.98
C GLU A 25 -0.86 -0.44 8.07
N LEU A 26 -1.08 -0.02 6.82
CA LEU A 26 -1.59 -0.93 5.80
C LEU A 26 -0.59 -2.08 5.58
N ALA A 27 -1.12 -3.29 5.63
CA ALA A 27 -0.31 -4.49 5.47
C ALA A 27 -0.13 -4.89 3.99
N GLN A 28 -1.00 -4.41 3.11
CA GLN A 28 -0.98 -4.75 1.68
C GLN A 28 -1.46 -3.58 0.83
N ILE A 29 -0.91 -3.44 -0.38
CA ILE A 29 -1.33 -2.44 -1.37
C ILE A 29 -2.81 -2.58 -1.75
N ASP A 30 -3.31 -3.80 -1.74
CA ASP A 30 -4.72 -4.09 -2.02
C ASP A 30 -5.69 -3.44 -1.01
N GLU A 31 -5.26 -3.22 0.26
CA GLU A 31 -6.06 -2.49 1.25
C GLU A 31 -6.24 -1.03 0.80
N LYS A 32 -5.19 -0.44 0.25
CA LYS A 32 -5.20 0.92 -0.27
C LYS A 32 -6.18 1.07 -1.43
N HIS A 33 -6.23 0.07 -2.33
CA HIS A 33 -7.21 0.06 -3.42
C HIS A 33 -8.66 0.07 -2.89
N VAL A 34 -8.96 -0.75 -1.87
CA VAL A 34 -10.30 -0.76 -1.26
C VAL A 34 -10.63 0.59 -0.66
N LEU A 35 -9.71 1.18 0.10
CA LEU A 35 -9.92 2.48 0.73
C LEU A 35 -10.06 3.60 -0.30
N TRP A 36 -9.23 3.60 -1.33
CA TRP A 36 -9.32 4.55 -2.43
C TRP A 36 -10.69 4.51 -3.11
N GLN A 37 -11.18 3.33 -3.47
CA GLN A 37 -12.50 3.18 -4.07
C GLN A 37 -13.60 3.66 -3.12
N ALA A 38 -13.55 3.26 -1.85
CA ALA A 38 -14.58 3.57 -0.87
C ALA A 38 -14.68 5.05 -0.52
N SER A 39 -13.55 5.79 -0.50
CA SER A 39 -13.52 7.21 -0.11
C SER A 39 -13.65 8.19 -1.27
N SER A 40 -13.27 7.76 -2.49
CA SER A 40 -13.20 8.66 -3.65
C SER A 40 -14.43 8.59 -4.56
N TYR A 41 -15.25 7.54 -4.43
CA TYR A 41 -16.34 7.27 -5.36
C TYR A 41 -17.65 6.89 -4.66
N GLY A 42 -18.79 7.25 -5.26
CA GLY A 42 -20.10 6.77 -4.84
C GLY A 42 -20.35 5.31 -5.24
N ALA A 43 -21.37 4.67 -4.64
CA ALA A 43 -21.64 3.23 -4.80
C ALA A 43 -21.80 2.78 -6.28
N ILE A 44 -22.40 3.59 -7.14
CA ILE A 44 -22.56 3.27 -8.57
C ILE A 44 -21.22 3.36 -9.29
N GLU A 45 -20.40 4.36 -8.97
CA GLU A 45 -19.09 4.56 -9.58
C GLU A 45 -18.12 3.47 -9.15
N ILE A 46 -18.15 3.06 -7.88
CA ILE A 46 -17.41 1.88 -7.37
C ILE A 46 -17.74 0.65 -8.21
N ALA A 47 -19.03 0.37 -8.44
CA ALA A 47 -19.43 -0.76 -9.27
C ALA A 47 -18.88 -0.66 -10.70
N ARG A 48 -18.96 0.52 -11.33
CA ARG A 48 -18.43 0.76 -12.69
C ARG A 48 -16.91 0.60 -12.76
N ASN A 49 -16.18 1.10 -11.77
CA ASN A 49 -14.72 0.97 -11.70
C ASN A 49 -14.31 -0.49 -11.53
N LEU A 50 -15.01 -1.22 -10.67
CA LEU A 50 -14.73 -2.63 -10.41
C LEU A 50 -15.12 -3.57 -11.58
N MET A 51 -15.98 -3.15 -12.50
CA MET A 51 -16.17 -3.86 -13.78
C MET A 51 -14.89 -3.89 -14.64
N ARG A 52 -13.92 -3.02 -14.36
CA ARG A 52 -12.61 -2.98 -15.03
C ARG A 52 -11.48 -3.54 -14.15
N ASP A 53 -11.84 -4.13 -13.02
CA ASP A 53 -10.94 -4.68 -12.03
C ASP A 53 -11.25 -6.16 -11.75
N SER A 54 -10.42 -6.80 -10.97
CA SER A 54 -10.48 -8.24 -10.66
C SER A 54 -11.36 -8.58 -9.45
N HIS A 55 -12.20 -7.67 -8.95
CA HIS A 55 -12.98 -7.87 -7.73
C HIS A 55 -14.47 -7.53 -7.86
N PRO A 56 -15.37 -8.34 -7.26
CA PRO A 56 -16.78 -8.00 -7.15
C PRO A 56 -17.04 -6.84 -6.17
N PRO A 57 -18.17 -6.10 -6.29
CA PRO A 57 -18.36 -4.84 -5.60
C PRO A 57 -18.84 -4.91 -4.14
N LEU A 58 -19.37 -6.05 -3.67
CA LEU A 58 -20.13 -6.10 -2.41
C LEU A 58 -19.29 -5.68 -1.19
N TYR A 59 -18.06 -6.15 -1.09
CA TYR A 59 -17.18 -5.77 0.02
C TYR A 59 -16.80 -4.28 -0.03
N TYR A 60 -16.56 -3.73 -1.23
CA TYR A 60 -16.25 -2.32 -1.42
C TYR A 60 -17.44 -1.42 -1.04
N TRP A 61 -18.66 -1.83 -1.34
CA TRP A 61 -19.87 -1.13 -0.89
C TRP A 61 -20.02 -1.16 0.63
N LEU A 62 -19.68 -2.26 1.29
CA LEU A 62 -19.70 -2.33 2.75
C LEU A 62 -18.65 -1.39 3.37
N VAL A 63 -17.46 -1.29 2.79
CA VAL A 63 -16.42 -0.36 3.24
C VAL A 63 -16.83 1.09 2.96
N HIS A 64 -17.47 1.37 1.81
CA HIS A 64 -18.00 2.69 1.48
C HIS A 64 -19.11 3.11 2.48
N LEU A 65 -20.05 2.23 2.78
CA LEU A 65 -21.07 2.49 3.78
C LEU A 65 -20.45 2.74 5.17
N TRP A 66 -19.42 1.98 5.53
CA TRP A 66 -18.69 2.16 6.78
C TRP A 66 -17.98 3.51 6.82
N TRP A 67 -17.42 3.95 5.70
CA TRP A 67 -16.88 5.30 5.50
C TRP A 67 -17.94 6.39 5.71
N GLU A 68 -19.07 6.27 5.05
CA GLU A 68 -20.18 7.25 5.15
C GLU A 68 -20.73 7.39 6.58
N ILE A 69 -20.77 6.30 7.34
CA ILE A 69 -21.27 6.31 8.73
C ILE A 69 -20.23 6.95 9.67
N GLY A 70 -18.94 6.70 9.49
CA GLY A 70 -17.93 6.98 10.50
C GLY A 70 -16.92 8.07 10.13
N GLY A 71 -16.70 8.38 8.84
CA GLY A 71 -15.72 9.38 8.39
C GLY A 71 -14.31 9.13 8.94
N PHE A 72 -13.87 7.89 9.02
CA PHE A 72 -12.67 7.50 9.74
C PHE A 72 -11.37 7.88 9.02
N ASP A 73 -10.46 8.52 9.73
CA ASP A 73 -9.15 8.95 9.22
C ASP A 73 -8.02 7.91 9.43
N ARG A 74 -8.34 6.75 10.01
CA ARG A 74 -7.33 5.77 10.39
C ARG A 74 -7.61 4.37 9.83
N PRO A 75 -6.59 3.67 9.28
CA PRO A 75 -6.77 2.33 8.70
C PRO A 75 -7.39 1.31 9.65
N TYR A 76 -7.03 1.32 10.92
CA TYR A 76 -7.54 0.33 11.88
C TYR A 76 -9.06 0.40 12.08
N ALA A 77 -9.70 1.57 11.89
CA ALA A 77 -11.14 1.69 12.00
C ALA A 77 -11.87 0.88 10.90
N TYR A 78 -11.28 0.81 9.70
CA TYR A 78 -11.80 -0.03 8.61
C TYR A 78 -11.54 -1.51 8.83
N ARG A 79 -10.43 -1.85 9.47
CA ARG A 79 -10.11 -3.23 9.84
C ARG A 79 -11.13 -3.82 10.80
N VAL A 80 -11.69 -3.00 11.71
CA VAL A 80 -12.76 -3.43 12.61
C VAL A 80 -13.93 -4.03 11.84
N LEU A 81 -14.34 -3.44 10.72
CA LEU A 81 -15.39 -4.02 9.87
C LEU A 81 -15.02 -5.44 9.40
N SER A 82 -13.81 -5.62 8.86
CA SER A 82 -13.32 -6.93 8.39
C SER A 82 -13.26 -7.94 9.52
N ILE A 83 -12.78 -7.52 10.71
CA ILE A 83 -12.72 -8.36 11.91
C ILE A 83 -14.12 -8.81 12.32
N LEU A 84 -15.09 -7.89 12.43
CA LEU A 84 -16.46 -8.21 12.82
C LEU A 84 -17.12 -9.20 11.84
N LEU A 85 -16.96 -8.98 10.52
CA LEU A 85 -17.45 -9.90 9.51
C LEU A 85 -16.81 -11.28 9.66
N GLY A 86 -15.50 -11.32 9.83
CA GLY A 86 -14.76 -12.56 9.93
C GLY A 86 -15.02 -13.34 11.22
N LEU A 87 -15.21 -12.68 12.37
CA LEU A 87 -15.50 -13.34 13.66
C LEU A 87 -16.78 -14.19 13.62
N THR A 88 -17.72 -13.91 12.71
CA THR A 88 -18.89 -14.75 12.48
C THR A 88 -18.53 -16.17 12.04
N ALA A 89 -17.30 -16.38 11.55
CA ALA A 89 -16.79 -17.71 11.21
C ALA A 89 -16.70 -18.67 12.41
N LEU A 90 -16.46 -18.17 13.62
CA LEU A 90 -16.29 -19.01 14.82
C LEU A 90 -17.56 -19.81 15.18
N PRO A 91 -18.75 -19.20 15.34
CA PRO A 91 -19.97 -19.96 15.57
C PRO A 91 -20.35 -20.84 14.37
N LEU A 92 -20.05 -20.42 13.14
CA LEU A 92 -20.30 -21.22 11.93
C LEU A 92 -19.39 -22.44 11.87
N ALA A 93 -18.12 -22.32 12.24
CA ALA A 93 -17.17 -23.42 12.37
C ALA A 93 -17.66 -24.47 13.39
N PHE A 94 -18.19 -24.01 14.54
CA PHE A 94 -18.81 -24.91 15.50
C PHE A 94 -19.99 -25.65 14.91
N GLN A 95 -20.91 -24.95 14.24
CA GLN A 95 -22.11 -25.59 13.66
C GLN A 95 -21.75 -26.58 12.57
N LEU A 96 -20.79 -26.25 11.69
CA LEU A 96 -20.35 -27.13 10.62
C LEU A 96 -19.68 -28.41 11.18
N GLY A 97 -18.73 -28.27 12.10
CA GLY A 97 -18.08 -29.43 12.73
C GLY A 97 -19.05 -30.28 13.55
N LYS A 98 -19.99 -29.66 14.29
CA LYS A 98 -21.06 -30.33 15.03
C LYS A 98 -21.96 -31.12 14.07
N GLN A 99 -22.36 -30.56 12.95
CA GLN A 99 -23.21 -31.19 11.95
C GLN A 99 -22.51 -32.35 11.25
N THR A 100 -21.19 -32.28 11.12
CA THR A 100 -20.38 -33.32 10.46
C THR A 100 -20.16 -34.53 11.34
N ALA A 101 -19.70 -34.35 12.59
CA ALA A 101 -19.30 -35.47 13.45
C ALA A 101 -19.47 -35.19 14.95
N GLY A 102 -20.38 -34.28 15.33
CA GLY A 102 -20.76 -34.00 16.68
C GLY A 102 -20.05 -32.79 17.34
N PRO A 103 -20.52 -32.40 18.55
CA PRO A 103 -20.14 -31.14 19.17
C PRO A 103 -18.69 -31.05 19.58
N ARG A 104 -18.00 -32.18 19.79
CA ARG A 104 -16.56 -32.21 20.08
C ARG A 104 -15.75 -31.77 18.86
N ILE A 105 -16.14 -32.22 17.65
CA ILE A 105 -15.50 -31.79 16.39
C ILE A 105 -15.75 -30.30 16.17
N GLY A 106 -16.99 -29.83 16.42
CA GLY A 106 -17.29 -28.38 16.38
C GLY A 106 -16.36 -27.56 17.28
N MET A 107 -16.10 -28.00 18.52
CA MET A 107 -15.21 -27.28 19.44
C MET A 107 -13.75 -27.28 18.96
N TRP A 108 -13.23 -28.43 18.51
CA TRP A 108 -11.87 -28.49 17.95
C TRP A 108 -11.72 -27.58 16.73
N THR A 109 -12.74 -27.53 15.86
CA THR A 109 -12.74 -26.64 14.69
C THR A 109 -12.63 -25.16 15.14
N VAL A 110 -13.41 -24.75 16.16
CA VAL A 110 -13.34 -23.39 16.69
C VAL A 110 -11.97 -23.06 17.26
N ILE A 111 -11.40 -23.95 18.08
CA ILE A 111 -10.07 -23.74 18.67
C ILE A 111 -9.00 -23.59 17.56
N LEU A 112 -9.04 -24.48 16.57
CA LEU A 112 -8.09 -24.44 15.46
C LEU A 112 -8.21 -23.16 14.64
N ILE A 113 -9.43 -22.73 14.30
CA ILE A 113 -9.60 -21.51 13.51
C ILE A 113 -9.29 -20.26 14.32
N ALA A 114 -9.64 -20.20 15.60
CA ALA A 114 -9.38 -19.06 16.47
C ALA A 114 -7.88 -18.80 16.70
N LEU A 115 -7.05 -19.84 16.59
CA LEU A 115 -5.59 -19.78 16.72
C LEU A 115 -4.88 -19.96 15.38
N ASN A 116 -5.60 -19.93 14.27
CA ASN A 116 -5.02 -20.10 12.94
C ASN A 116 -4.39 -18.80 12.45
N PRO A 117 -3.06 -18.74 12.16
CA PRO A 117 -2.38 -17.53 11.76
C PRO A 117 -2.90 -16.96 10.44
N PHE A 118 -3.22 -17.82 9.48
CA PHE A 118 -3.80 -17.38 8.22
C PHE A 118 -5.15 -16.69 8.43
N TYR A 119 -6.04 -17.30 9.23
CA TYR A 119 -7.34 -16.69 9.55
C TYR A 119 -7.19 -15.35 10.26
N ILE A 120 -6.35 -15.27 11.31
CA ILE A 120 -6.11 -14.02 12.05
C ILE A 120 -5.55 -12.94 11.12
N PHE A 121 -4.63 -13.31 10.24
CA PHE A 121 -4.09 -12.40 9.23
C PHE A 121 -5.18 -11.87 8.29
N GLN A 122 -6.09 -12.74 7.82
CA GLN A 122 -7.20 -12.31 6.97
C GLN A 122 -8.24 -11.46 7.71
N LEU A 123 -8.34 -11.56 9.03
CA LEU A 123 -9.26 -10.74 9.83
C LEU A 123 -8.85 -9.27 9.83
N PHE A 124 -7.58 -8.96 9.99
CA PHE A 124 -7.16 -7.57 10.11
C PHE A 124 -6.88 -6.88 8.78
N LEU A 125 -6.90 -7.59 7.66
CA LEU A 125 -6.80 -6.94 6.35
C LEU A 125 -8.11 -6.22 6.00
N ILE A 126 -8.01 -5.03 5.41
CA ILE A 126 -9.16 -4.34 4.81
C ILE A 126 -9.50 -5.02 3.48
N ARG A 127 -9.87 -6.30 3.61
CA ARG A 127 -10.18 -7.19 2.47
C ARG A 127 -11.32 -8.13 2.86
N MET A 128 -11.99 -8.65 1.87
CA MET A 128 -13.16 -9.51 2.04
C MET A 128 -12.87 -10.90 2.64
N TYR A 129 -11.63 -11.33 2.75
CA TYR A 129 -11.28 -12.73 3.01
C TYR A 129 -11.78 -13.26 4.37
N GLY A 130 -11.75 -12.45 5.45
CA GLY A 130 -12.33 -12.83 6.73
C GLY A 130 -13.83 -13.16 6.60
N GLY A 131 -14.58 -12.30 5.89
CA GLY A 131 -15.99 -12.53 5.57
C GLY A 131 -16.21 -13.73 4.65
N VAL A 132 -15.34 -13.95 3.66
CA VAL A 132 -15.40 -15.10 2.73
C VAL A 132 -15.21 -16.43 3.48
N ILE A 133 -14.33 -16.49 4.48
CA ILE A 133 -14.18 -17.67 5.36
C ILE A 133 -15.50 -17.99 6.08
N ALA A 134 -16.13 -16.97 6.65
CA ALA A 134 -17.40 -17.11 7.35
C ALA A 134 -18.53 -17.54 6.41
N LEU A 135 -18.66 -16.88 5.26
CA LEU A 135 -19.68 -17.17 4.25
C LEU A 135 -19.53 -18.57 3.64
N GLY A 136 -18.28 -19.01 3.40
CA GLY A 136 -17.99 -20.35 2.92
C GLY A 136 -18.43 -21.44 3.93
N ALA A 137 -18.16 -21.21 5.22
CA ALA A 137 -18.64 -22.10 6.28
C ALA A 137 -20.16 -22.10 6.39
N ALA A 138 -20.81 -20.91 6.32
CA ALA A 138 -22.27 -20.76 6.35
C ALA A 138 -22.94 -21.47 5.17
N SER A 139 -22.44 -21.23 3.95
CA SER A 139 -22.95 -21.88 2.74
C SER A 139 -22.85 -23.39 2.83
N THR A 140 -21.68 -23.92 3.25
CA THR A 140 -21.47 -25.36 3.40
C THR A 140 -22.33 -25.96 4.49
N TRP A 141 -22.54 -25.27 5.62
CA TRP A 141 -23.41 -25.73 6.68
C TRP A 141 -24.88 -25.79 6.24
N VAL A 142 -25.40 -24.72 5.62
CA VAL A 142 -26.80 -24.69 5.13
C VAL A 142 -27.00 -25.72 4.01
N TRP A 143 -26.01 -25.88 3.13
CA TRP A 143 -26.01 -26.89 2.09
C TRP A 143 -26.09 -28.31 2.66
N LEU A 144 -25.32 -28.66 3.72
CA LEU A 144 -25.47 -29.95 4.41
C LEU A 144 -26.87 -30.15 5.00
N LEU A 145 -27.46 -29.09 5.56
CA LEU A 145 -28.82 -29.13 6.08
C LEU A 145 -29.86 -29.35 4.98
N LEU A 146 -29.63 -28.83 3.76
CA LEU A 146 -30.48 -29.06 2.60
C LEU A 146 -30.45 -30.52 2.17
N LEU A 147 -29.27 -31.14 2.14
CA LEU A 147 -29.14 -32.56 1.78
C LEU A 147 -29.84 -33.47 2.78
N GLN A 148 -29.85 -33.12 4.07
CA GLN A 148 -30.45 -33.96 5.14
C GLN A 148 -31.94 -33.70 5.34
N ARG A 149 -32.35 -32.45 5.35
CA ARG A 149 -33.71 -32.01 5.69
C ARG A 149 -34.09 -30.78 4.85
N PRO A 150 -34.45 -30.95 3.58
CA PRO A 150 -34.77 -29.83 2.70
C PRO A 150 -36.02 -29.08 3.21
N SER A 151 -35.97 -27.74 3.15
CA SER A 151 -37.08 -26.85 3.44
C SER A 151 -36.94 -25.55 2.68
N THR A 152 -38.03 -24.82 2.43
CA THR A 152 -38.05 -23.55 1.71
C THR A 152 -37.13 -22.51 2.35
N ARG A 153 -37.13 -22.41 3.68
CA ARG A 153 -36.24 -21.48 4.44
C ARG A 153 -34.75 -21.78 4.19
N ARG A 154 -34.39 -23.06 4.12
CA ARG A 154 -32.98 -23.46 3.85
C ARG A 154 -32.57 -23.23 2.42
N TRP A 155 -33.49 -23.48 1.48
CA TRP A 155 -33.25 -23.13 0.07
C TRP A 155 -33.05 -21.62 -0.07
N LEU A 156 -33.92 -20.80 0.50
CA LEU A 156 -33.79 -19.34 0.47
C LEU A 156 -32.45 -18.87 1.10
N ALA A 157 -32.12 -19.38 2.28
CA ALA A 157 -30.88 -19.05 2.95
C ALA A 157 -29.65 -19.42 2.10
N TRP A 158 -29.65 -20.62 1.49
CA TRP A 158 -28.53 -21.04 0.64
C TRP A 158 -28.42 -20.20 -0.64
N MET A 159 -29.54 -19.83 -1.27
CA MET A 159 -29.54 -18.96 -2.46
C MET A 159 -29.04 -17.55 -2.14
N ILE A 160 -29.46 -16.98 -0.99
CA ILE A 160 -28.95 -15.68 -0.52
C ILE A 160 -27.43 -15.77 -0.32
N LEU A 161 -26.94 -16.83 0.33
CA LEU A 161 -25.51 -17.03 0.55
C LEU A 161 -24.73 -17.20 -0.77
N GLN A 162 -25.31 -17.84 -1.79
CA GLN A 162 -24.71 -17.88 -3.14
C GLN A 162 -24.52 -16.46 -3.71
N GLY A 163 -25.59 -15.66 -3.70
CA GLY A 163 -25.53 -14.28 -4.20
C GLY A 163 -24.47 -13.46 -3.47
N ILE A 164 -24.46 -13.51 -2.14
CA ILE A 164 -23.46 -12.80 -1.33
C ILE A 164 -22.05 -13.28 -1.67
N LEU A 165 -21.80 -14.58 -1.74
CA LEU A 165 -20.49 -15.14 -2.05
C LEU A 165 -19.99 -14.76 -3.46
N LEU A 166 -20.84 -14.88 -4.48
CA LEU A 166 -20.50 -14.53 -5.86
C LEU A 166 -20.10 -13.05 -6.00
N PHE A 167 -20.86 -12.16 -5.38
CA PHE A 167 -20.59 -10.72 -5.42
C PHE A 167 -19.57 -10.24 -4.37
N THR A 168 -19.01 -11.17 -3.55
CA THR A 168 -17.90 -10.88 -2.65
C THR A 168 -16.55 -11.34 -3.22
N HIS A 169 -16.49 -12.54 -3.84
CA HIS A 169 -15.23 -13.11 -4.32
C HIS A 169 -15.42 -14.09 -5.47
N TYR A 170 -14.76 -13.86 -6.60
CA TYR A 170 -14.93 -14.65 -7.83
C TYR A 170 -14.65 -16.15 -7.66
N TYR A 171 -13.61 -16.53 -6.90
CA TYR A 171 -13.27 -17.94 -6.68
C TYR A 171 -14.33 -18.70 -5.87
N SER A 172 -15.28 -18.02 -5.25
CA SER A 172 -16.42 -18.67 -4.59
C SER A 172 -17.27 -19.50 -5.55
N VAL A 173 -17.21 -19.19 -6.86
CA VAL A 173 -17.87 -19.97 -7.92
C VAL A 173 -17.47 -21.46 -7.85
N LEU A 174 -16.22 -21.76 -7.50
CA LEU A 174 -15.72 -23.14 -7.45
C LEU A 174 -16.39 -23.94 -6.33
N LEU A 175 -16.54 -23.35 -5.12
CA LEU A 175 -17.26 -24.00 -4.03
C LEU A 175 -18.73 -24.20 -4.37
N LEU A 176 -19.38 -23.14 -4.89
CA LEU A 176 -20.82 -23.18 -5.20
C LEU A 176 -21.12 -24.15 -6.34
N LEU A 177 -20.26 -24.24 -7.35
CA LEU A 177 -20.39 -25.22 -8.43
C LEU A 177 -20.37 -26.65 -7.89
N CYS A 178 -19.41 -26.97 -7.01
CA CYS A 178 -19.37 -28.28 -6.35
C CYS A 178 -20.64 -28.58 -5.55
N GLN A 179 -21.15 -27.60 -4.80
CA GLN A 179 -22.39 -27.73 -4.03
C GLN A 179 -23.60 -27.97 -4.95
N ILE A 180 -23.71 -27.24 -6.07
CA ILE A 180 -24.80 -27.39 -7.05
C ILE A 180 -24.76 -28.79 -7.70
N VAL A 181 -23.61 -29.21 -8.13
CA VAL A 181 -23.46 -30.54 -8.75
C VAL A 181 -23.90 -31.66 -7.80
N ILE A 182 -23.45 -31.61 -6.55
CA ILE A 182 -23.82 -32.62 -5.55
C ILE A 182 -25.32 -32.55 -5.21
N LEU A 183 -25.93 -31.36 -5.12
CA LEU A 183 -27.38 -31.20 -4.93
C LEU A 183 -28.15 -31.80 -6.13
N GLY A 184 -27.70 -31.59 -7.34
CA GLY A 184 -28.30 -32.17 -8.56
C GLY A 184 -28.23 -33.67 -8.58
N LEU A 185 -27.15 -34.28 -8.06
CA LEU A 185 -26.98 -35.75 -7.95
C LEU A 185 -27.87 -36.35 -6.85
N HIS A 186 -27.97 -35.68 -5.69
CA HIS A 186 -28.77 -36.15 -4.53
C HIS A 186 -30.26 -35.83 -4.64
N ARG A 187 -30.64 -34.85 -5.48
CA ARG A 187 -32.03 -34.46 -5.78
C ARG A 187 -32.93 -34.25 -4.53
N PRO A 188 -32.53 -33.47 -3.53
CA PRO A 188 -33.38 -33.24 -2.35
C PRO A 188 -34.66 -32.51 -2.75
N ARG A 189 -35.76 -32.65 -1.95
CA ARG A 189 -37.06 -32.04 -2.28
C ARG A 189 -36.88 -30.53 -2.58
N GLY A 190 -37.46 -30.09 -3.69
CA GLY A 190 -37.36 -28.72 -4.20
C GLY A 190 -36.10 -28.40 -4.99
N TRP A 191 -35.26 -29.38 -5.34
CA TRP A 191 -33.98 -29.18 -6.04
C TRP A 191 -34.16 -28.48 -7.39
N GLN A 192 -35.23 -28.73 -8.13
CA GLN A 192 -35.49 -28.12 -9.44
C GLN A 192 -35.68 -26.61 -9.33
N ILE A 193 -36.51 -26.15 -8.38
CA ILE A 193 -36.74 -24.72 -8.10
C ILE A 193 -35.44 -24.08 -7.61
N GLY A 194 -34.73 -24.75 -6.70
CA GLY A 194 -33.44 -24.27 -6.19
C GLY A 194 -32.39 -24.09 -7.30
N LEU A 195 -32.27 -25.06 -8.23
CA LEU A 195 -31.37 -24.95 -9.37
C LEU A 195 -31.80 -23.85 -10.35
N MET A 196 -33.11 -23.72 -10.63
CA MET A 196 -33.62 -22.67 -11.51
C MET A 196 -33.26 -21.28 -10.98
N ILE A 197 -33.52 -21.00 -9.71
CA ILE A 197 -33.15 -19.70 -9.10
C ILE A 197 -31.63 -19.52 -9.06
N SER A 198 -30.86 -20.57 -8.75
CA SER A 198 -29.40 -20.51 -8.83
C SER A 198 -28.93 -20.14 -10.22
N THR A 199 -29.54 -20.71 -11.27
CA THR A 199 -29.20 -20.39 -12.68
C THR A 199 -29.43 -18.91 -12.98
N LEU A 200 -30.50 -18.30 -12.45
CA LEU A 200 -30.76 -16.85 -12.62
C LEU A 200 -29.70 -16.00 -11.91
N LEU A 201 -29.35 -16.36 -10.68
CA LEU A 201 -28.25 -15.67 -9.93
C LEU A 201 -26.90 -15.80 -10.67
N TRP A 202 -26.62 -16.97 -11.18
CA TRP A 202 -25.40 -17.23 -11.95
C TRP A 202 -25.41 -16.54 -13.30
N GLY A 203 -26.57 -16.40 -13.93
CA GLY A 203 -26.75 -15.59 -15.14
C GLY A 203 -26.43 -14.12 -14.89
N ALA A 204 -26.97 -13.53 -13.83
CA ALA A 204 -26.67 -12.15 -13.44
C ALA A 204 -25.18 -11.96 -13.13
N PHE A 205 -24.59 -12.90 -12.40
CA PHE A 205 -23.16 -12.88 -12.12
C PHE A 205 -22.31 -13.09 -13.37
N GLY A 206 -22.75 -13.96 -14.29
CA GLY A 206 -22.09 -14.18 -15.59
C GLY A 206 -22.09 -12.91 -16.45
N LEU A 207 -23.18 -12.16 -16.47
CA LEU A 207 -23.25 -10.86 -17.15
C LEU A 207 -22.26 -9.85 -16.54
N TRP A 208 -22.19 -9.80 -15.21
CA TRP A 208 -21.19 -8.98 -14.51
C TRP A 208 -19.76 -9.40 -14.92
N LEU A 209 -19.44 -10.70 -14.90
CA LEU A 209 -18.13 -11.23 -15.29
C LEU A 209 -17.76 -10.92 -16.74
N LEU A 210 -18.71 -11.01 -17.66
CA LEU A 210 -18.48 -10.68 -19.06
C LEU A 210 -18.10 -9.22 -19.24
N GLN A 211 -18.78 -8.31 -18.53
CA GLN A 211 -18.45 -6.88 -18.56
C GLN A 211 -17.10 -6.61 -17.92
N ALA A 212 -16.81 -7.22 -16.75
CA ALA A 212 -15.53 -7.11 -16.06
C ALA A 212 -14.39 -7.68 -16.92
N TYR A 213 -14.60 -8.82 -17.58
CA TYR A 213 -13.63 -9.43 -18.46
C TYR A 213 -13.33 -8.54 -19.67
N ALA A 214 -14.35 -8.01 -20.35
CA ALA A 214 -14.17 -7.12 -21.48
C ALA A 214 -13.42 -5.83 -21.11
N GLY A 215 -13.62 -5.30 -19.88
CA GLY A 215 -12.95 -4.09 -19.38
C GLY A 215 -11.54 -4.30 -18.86
N SER A 216 -11.21 -5.49 -18.34
CA SER A 216 -9.94 -5.77 -17.66
C SER A 216 -8.98 -6.66 -18.48
N MET A 217 -9.45 -7.25 -19.57
CA MET A 217 -8.71 -8.27 -20.33
C MET A 217 -7.33 -7.79 -20.78
N GLU A 218 -7.25 -6.59 -21.32
CA GLU A 218 -5.98 -6.04 -21.83
C GLU A 218 -4.94 -5.89 -20.71
N ASN A 219 -5.36 -5.39 -19.54
CA ASN A 219 -4.48 -5.23 -18.40
C ASN A 219 -4.09 -6.57 -17.78
N THR A 220 -5.05 -7.48 -17.67
CA THR A 220 -4.84 -8.81 -17.11
C THR A 220 -3.87 -9.61 -17.97
N VAL A 221 -4.04 -9.60 -19.29
CA VAL A 221 -3.13 -10.27 -20.24
C VAL A 221 -1.73 -9.65 -20.19
N ARG A 222 -1.64 -8.34 -20.16
CA ARG A 222 -0.34 -7.64 -20.05
C ARG A 222 0.39 -8.00 -18.75
N ASN A 223 -0.31 -7.99 -17.62
CA ASN A 223 0.26 -8.37 -16.32
C ASN A 223 0.62 -9.86 -16.27
N LEU A 224 -0.16 -10.74 -16.90
CA LEU A 224 0.11 -12.18 -16.97
C LEU A 224 1.29 -12.52 -17.87
N SER A 225 1.48 -11.80 -18.97
CA SER A 225 2.61 -12.01 -19.87
C SER A 225 3.95 -11.64 -19.24
N ALA A 226 3.93 -10.79 -18.21
CA ALA A 226 5.11 -10.42 -17.44
C ALA A 226 5.54 -11.49 -16.40
N ILE A 227 4.77 -12.58 -16.21
CA ILE A 227 5.10 -13.64 -15.26
C ILE A 227 5.83 -14.78 -15.96
N PRO A 228 7.16 -14.91 -15.82
CA PRO A 228 7.95 -15.82 -16.63
C PRO A 228 7.90 -17.30 -16.19
N VAL A 229 7.42 -17.62 -14.98
CA VAL A 229 7.53 -18.99 -14.43
C VAL A 229 6.17 -19.54 -14.00
N ARG A 230 5.83 -20.71 -14.54
CA ARG A 230 4.66 -21.48 -14.10
C ARG A 230 5.01 -22.34 -12.90
N PRO A 231 4.21 -22.28 -11.80
CA PRO A 231 4.45 -23.11 -10.64
C PRO A 231 4.23 -24.59 -10.98
N ARG A 232 5.00 -25.46 -10.38
CA ARG A 232 4.76 -26.90 -10.45
C ARG A 232 3.56 -27.27 -9.55
N PRO A 233 2.74 -28.26 -9.89
CA PRO A 233 1.54 -28.60 -9.12
C PRO A 233 1.79 -28.83 -7.62
N TRP A 234 2.92 -29.48 -7.28
CA TRP A 234 3.26 -29.74 -5.88
C TRP A 234 3.73 -28.47 -5.12
N GLU A 235 4.37 -27.52 -5.80
CA GLU A 235 4.75 -26.23 -5.21
C GLU A 235 3.50 -25.43 -4.85
N VAL A 236 2.47 -25.50 -5.68
CA VAL A 236 1.16 -24.90 -5.42
C VAL A 236 0.53 -25.50 -4.16
N LEU A 237 0.50 -26.82 -4.05
CA LEU A 237 -0.07 -27.51 -2.91
C LEU A 237 0.73 -27.27 -1.63
N GLU A 238 2.06 -27.31 -1.71
CA GLU A 238 2.97 -27.04 -0.60
C GLU A 238 2.76 -25.62 -0.06
N HIS A 239 2.78 -24.63 -0.94
CA HIS A 239 2.55 -23.24 -0.55
C HIS A 239 1.17 -23.04 0.08
N PHE A 240 0.14 -23.65 -0.50
CA PHE A 240 -1.22 -23.58 0.01
C PHE A 240 -1.31 -24.14 1.45
N TRP A 241 -0.75 -25.32 1.67
CA TRP A 241 -0.75 -25.96 2.98
C TRP A 241 0.06 -25.16 4.01
N ALA A 242 1.24 -24.72 3.63
CA ALA A 242 2.09 -23.89 4.47
C ALA A 242 1.38 -22.57 4.84
N SER A 243 0.76 -21.88 3.87
CA SER A 243 0.03 -20.63 4.11
C SER A 243 -1.10 -20.80 5.11
N TRP A 244 -1.86 -21.88 5.00
CA TRP A 244 -2.98 -22.14 5.92
C TRP A 244 -2.54 -22.53 7.33
N LEU A 245 -1.33 -23.05 7.52
CA LEU A 245 -0.79 -23.40 8.82
C LEU A 245 -0.02 -22.26 9.50
N THR A 246 0.72 -21.45 8.73
CA THR A 246 1.66 -20.46 9.27
C THR A 246 1.32 -19.02 8.88
N GLY A 247 0.27 -18.82 8.08
CA GLY A 247 -0.15 -17.50 7.64
C GLY A 247 0.92 -16.78 6.80
N PRO A 248 1.26 -15.54 7.14
CA PRO A 248 2.23 -14.75 6.39
C PRO A 248 3.67 -15.27 6.44
N LEU A 249 3.97 -16.25 7.28
CA LEU A 249 5.30 -16.92 7.34
C LEU A 249 5.42 -18.11 6.38
N SER A 250 4.50 -18.24 5.41
CA SER A 250 4.35 -19.44 4.57
C SER A 250 5.53 -19.76 3.66
N ASP A 251 6.34 -18.77 3.31
CA ASP A 251 7.40 -18.96 2.32
C ASP A 251 8.77 -19.33 2.91
N GLY A 252 8.85 -19.45 4.23
CA GLY A 252 10.09 -19.86 4.92
C GLY A 252 10.29 -21.36 4.97
N HIS A 253 11.55 -21.80 5.07
CA HIS A 253 11.88 -23.21 5.29
C HIS A 253 11.18 -23.80 6.51
N PHE A 254 11.00 -22.99 7.57
CA PHE A 254 10.24 -23.38 8.76
C PHE A 254 8.77 -23.71 8.43
N ALA A 255 8.11 -22.86 7.67
CA ALA A 255 6.71 -23.06 7.29
C ALA A 255 6.54 -24.33 6.44
N ARG A 256 7.44 -24.57 5.51
CA ARG A 256 7.47 -25.79 4.69
C ARG A 256 7.71 -27.03 5.54
N ALA A 257 8.71 -26.99 6.43
CA ALA A 257 9.00 -28.08 7.33
C ALA A 257 7.83 -28.37 8.30
N ALA A 258 7.22 -27.34 8.87
CA ALA A 258 6.04 -27.45 9.73
C ALA A 258 4.83 -27.99 8.98
N GLY A 259 4.61 -27.54 7.75
CA GLY A 259 3.54 -28.03 6.87
C GLY A 259 3.72 -29.50 6.53
N LEU A 260 4.92 -29.90 6.12
CA LEU A 260 5.24 -31.28 5.79
C LEU A 260 5.14 -32.21 7.03
N ALA A 261 5.74 -31.80 8.16
CA ALA A 261 5.66 -32.56 9.40
C ALA A 261 4.22 -32.79 9.87
N THR A 262 3.36 -31.73 9.78
CA THR A 262 1.96 -31.81 10.14
C THR A 262 1.18 -32.74 9.20
N ALA A 263 1.44 -32.66 7.90
CA ALA A 263 0.82 -33.54 6.90
C ALA A 263 1.23 -35.01 7.09
N LEU A 264 2.52 -35.27 7.27
CA LEU A 264 3.05 -36.61 7.54
C LEU A 264 2.55 -37.17 8.87
N GLY A 265 2.50 -36.36 9.93
CA GLY A 265 1.95 -36.75 11.23
C GLY A 265 0.46 -37.11 11.13
N ALA A 266 -0.34 -36.29 10.42
CA ALA A 266 -1.73 -36.60 10.17
C ALA A 266 -1.92 -37.89 9.37
N LEU A 267 -1.14 -38.08 8.33
CA LEU A 267 -1.15 -39.30 7.49
C LEU A 267 -0.75 -40.54 8.31
N ALA A 268 0.32 -40.46 9.11
CA ALA A 268 0.77 -41.54 9.98
C ALA A 268 -0.32 -41.97 11.00
N VAL A 269 -0.97 -40.96 11.64
CA VAL A 269 -2.09 -41.24 12.57
C VAL A 269 -3.27 -41.86 11.81
N TRP A 270 -3.54 -41.38 10.61
CA TRP A 270 -4.62 -41.89 9.77
C TRP A 270 -4.37 -43.35 9.37
N ILE A 271 -3.14 -43.72 8.95
CA ILE A 271 -2.73 -45.05 8.59
C ILE A 271 -2.71 -45.98 9.81
N CYS A 272 -1.93 -45.63 10.84
CA CYS A 272 -1.71 -46.49 12.01
C CYS A 272 -2.99 -46.81 12.79
N LYS A 273 -3.92 -45.85 12.91
CA LYS A 273 -5.17 -46.02 13.61
C LYS A 273 -6.36 -46.39 12.73
N GLY A 274 -6.29 -46.09 11.42
CA GLY A 274 -7.24 -46.55 10.43
C GLY A 274 -7.23 -48.10 10.24
N LEU A 275 -6.06 -48.69 10.36
CA LEU A 275 -5.87 -50.13 10.32
C LEU A 275 -6.34 -50.86 11.60
N ARG A 276 -6.30 -50.18 12.78
CA ARG A 276 -6.64 -50.83 14.07
C ARG A 276 -8.09 -50.70 14.53
N LYS A 277 -8.85 -49.66 14.13
CA LYS A 277 -10.26 -49.47 14.50
C LYS A 277 -11.09 -49.04 13.31
N ARG A 278 -11.97 -49.92 12.84
CA ARG A 278 -12.97 -49.62 11.79
C ARG A 278 -14.16 -48.83 12.38
N THR A 279 -13.94 -47.63 12.90
CA THR A 279 -15.07 -46.71 13.16
C THR A 279 -15.48 -46.11 11.81
N PRO A 280 -16.70 -46.34 11.37
CA PRO A 280 -17.16 -45.77 10.09
C PRO A 280 -17.18 -44.24 10.23
N LEU A 281 -16.60 -43.54 9.25
CA LEU A 281 -16.66 -42.10 9.18
C LEU A 281 -18.05 -41.68 8.66
N PRO A 282 -18.65 -40.61 9.21
CA PRO A 282 -19.96 -40.14 8.78
C PRO A 282 -19.99 -39.79 7.28
N VAL A 283 -21.12 -40.01 6.61
CA VAL A 283 -21.31 -39.63 5.19
C VAL A 283 -21.07 -38.12 5.00
N GLN A 284 -21.46 -37.32 6.00
CA GLN A 284 -21.21 -35.87 6.02
C GLN A 284 -19.73 -35.53 5.88
N TRP A 285 -18.84 -36.33 6.45
CA TRP A 285 -17.39 -36.15 6.31
C TRP A 285 -16.92 -36.32 4.86
N GLN A 286 -17.48 -37.29 4.13
CA GLN A 286 -17.15 -37.46 2.72
C GLN A 286 -17.64 -36.27 1.88
N LEU A 287 -18.86 -35.80 2.13
CA LEU A 287 -19.43 -34.63 1.45
C LEU A 287 -18.62 -33.36 1.71
N ILE A 288 -18.19 -33.13 2.96
CA ILE A 288 -17.29 -32.03 3.31
C ILE A 288 -15.95 -32.16 2.59
N GLY A 289 -15.41 -33.38 2.47
CA GLY A 289 -14.20 -33.65 1.70
C GLY A 289 -14.33 -33.24 0.23
N MET A 290 -15.46 -33.60 -0.38
CA MET A 290 -15.70 -33.21 -1.79
C MET A 290 -15.74 -31.69 -1.98
N VAL A 291 -16.51 -30.96 -1.16
CA VAL A 291 -16.62 -29.49 -1.28
C VAL A 291 -15.35 -28.75 -0.79
N SER A 292 -14.44 -29.44 -0.14
CA SER A 292 -13.11 -28.91 0.21
C SER A 292 -12.09 -29.13 -0.90
N TRP A 293 -11.96 -30.37 -1.37
CA TRP A 293 -10.90 -30.77 -2.31
C TRP A 293 -11.20 -30.44 -3.77
N LEU A 294 -12.46 -30.54 -4.22
CA LEU A 294 -12.80 -30.27 -5.61
C LEU A 294 -12.51 -28.80 -6.01
N PRO A 295 -12.90 -27.77 -5.21
CA PRO A 295 -12.52 -26.40 -5.52
C PRO A 295 -11.01 -26.20 -5.58
N LEU A 296 -10.25 -26.84 -4.69
CA LEU A 296 -8.79 -26.77 -4.66
C LEU A 296 -8.17 -27.42 -5.91
N ALA A 297 -8.66 -28.59 -6.28
CA ALA A 297 -8.19 -29.29 -7.49
C ALA A 297 -8.51 -28.51 -8.77
N MET A 298 -9.73 -27.95 -8.86
CA MET A 298 -10.12 -27.09 -9.98
C MET A 298 -9.25 -25.84 -10.06
N GLY A 299 -9.00 -25.19 -8.91
CA GLY A 299 -8.13 -24.02 -8.83
C GLY A 299 -6.68 -24.33 -9.19
N ALA A 300 -6.14 -25.48 -8.75
CA ALA A 300 -4.83 -25.95 -9.14
C ALA A 300 -4.77 -26.19 -10.66
N GLY A 301 -5.81 -26.78 -11.25
CA GLY A 301 -5.94 -26.93 -12.70
C GLY A 301 -5.93 -25.59 -13.45
N ILE A 302 -6.64 -24.58 -12.94
CA ILE A 302 -6.62 -23.21 -13.47
C ILE A 302 -5.21 -22.61 -13.35
N ALA A 303 -4.52 -22.83 -12.23
CA ALA A 303 -3.17 -22.30 -11.97
C ALA A 303 -2.12 -22.86 -12.95
N LEU A 304 -2.30 -24.06 -13.49
CA LEU A 304 -1.41 -24.62 -14.52
C LEU A 304 -1.45 -23.80 -15.82
N ARG A 305 -2.57 -23.16 -16.11
CA ARG A 305 -2.74 -22.32 -17.30
C ARG A 305 -2.55 -20.85 -17.02
N TRP A 306 -3.07 -20.40 -15.86
CA TRP A 306 -3.04 -19.01 -15.43
C TRP A 306 -2.54 -18.93 -13.98
N PRO A 307 -1.43 -18.26 -13.71
CA PRO A 307 -0.75 -18.28 -12.41
C PRO A 307 -1.47 -17.49 -11.32
N PHE A 308 -2.79 -17.33 -11.37
CA PHE A 308 -3.61 -16.73 -10.32
C PHE A 308 -4.02 -17.79 -9.29
N PHE A 309 -3.07 -18.19 -8.47
CA PHE A 309 -3.32 -19.12 -7.41
C PHE A 309 -2.72 -18.61 -6.09
N GLY A 310 -3.57 -18.30 -5.12
CA GLY A 310 -3.14 -17.89 -3.80
C GLY A 310 -4.00 -18.54 -2.73
N ALA A 311 -3.42 -18.90 -1.61
CA ALA A 311 -4.14 -19.54 -0.50
C ALA A 311 -5.37 -18.72 -0.06
N ARG A 312 -5.31 -17.39 -0.15
CA ARG A 312 -6.39 -16.45 0.17
C ARG A 312 -7.59 -16.57 -0.80
N TYR A 313 -7.36 -16.96 -2.06
CA TYR A 313 -8.45 -17.13 -3.03
C TYR A 313 -9.36 -18.30 -2.71
N PHE A 314 -8.87 -19.25 -1.92
CA PHE A 314 -9.62 -20.42 -1.45
C PHE A 314 -10.06 -20.30 0.02
N ALA A 315 -10.04 -19.09 0.57
CA ALA A 315 -10.44 -18.84 1.97
C ALA A 315 -11.83 -19.42 2.32
N MET A 316 -12.76 -19.47 1.36
CA MET A 316 -14.11 -20.03 1.55
C MET A 316 -14.14 -21.52 1.90
N VAL A 317 -13.10 -22.27 1.58
CA VAL A 317 -13.03 -23.71 1.91
C VAL A 317 -12.15 -24.01 3.13
N LEU A 318 -11.56 -23.02 3.78
CA LEU A 318 -10.66 -23.21 4.94
C LEU A 318 -11.35 -24.00 6.06
N ILE A 319 -12.54 -23.57 6.52
CA ILE A 319 -13.26 -24.25 7.60
C ILE A 319 -13.74 -25.63 7.19
N PRO A 320 -14.43 -25.84 6.05
CA PRO A 320 -14.73 -27.16 5.55
C PRO A 320 -13.53 -28.10 5.51
N PHE A 321 -12.41 -27.59 5.00
CA PHE A 321 -11.17 -28.35 4.91
C PHE A 321 -10.62 -28.75 6.27
N LEU A 322 -10.57 -27.83 7.23
CA LEU A 322 -10.17 -28.14 8.62
C LEU A 322 -11.08 -29.17 9.25
N VAL A 323 -12.40 -29.05 9.10
CA VAL A 323 -13.37 -30.05 9.59
C VAL A 323 -13.08 -31.42 8.99
N TRP A 324 -12.81 -31.47 7.68
CA TRP A 324 -12.49 -32.74 7.00
C TRP A 324 -11.20 -33.36 7.54
N VAL A 325 -10.12 -32.60 7.68
CA VAL A 325 -8.82 -33.08 8.16
C VAL A 325 -8.88 -33.56 9.60
N ILE A 326 -9.50 -32.75 10.50
CA ILE A 326 -9.45 -33.06 11.94
C ILE A 326 -10.44 -34.14 12.37
N THR A 327 -11.54 -34.37 11.64
CA THR A 327 -12.58 -35.33 12.04
C THR A 327 -12.02 -36.74 12.29
N PRO A 328 -11.28 -37.38 11.35
CA PRO A 328 -10.73 -38.71 11.59
C PRO A 328 -9.68 -38.73 12.71
N ILE A 329 -8.94 -37.63 12.86
CA ILE A 329 -7.89 -37.51 13.88
C ILE A 329 -8.51 -37.34 15.25
N ALA A 330 -9.47 -36.45 15.42
CA ALA A 330 -10.11 -36.18 16.70
C ALA A 330 -10.97 -37.35 17.21
N LEU A 331 -11.58 -38.12 16.30
CA LEU A 331 -12.35 -39.33 16.67
C LEU A 331 -11.44 -40.47 17.12
N ARG A 332 -10.21 -40.56 16.58
CA ARG A 332 -9.32 -41.68 16.82
C ARG A 332 -8.17 -41.36 17.79
N ALA A 333 -7.67 -40.14 17.78
CA ALA A 333 -6.49 -39.68 18.53
C ALA A 333 -6.57 -38.20 18.88
N ARG A 334 -7.55 -37.84 19.70
CA ARG A 334 -7.89 -36.44 20.04
C ARG A 334 -6.71 -35.53 20.40
N TRP A 335 -5.69 -36.05 21.02
CA TRP A 335 -4.49 -35.27 21.41
C TRP A 335 -3.61 -34.89 20.21
N PHE A 336 -3.68 -35.62 19.09
CA PHE A 336 -2.97 -35.24 17.87
C PHE A 336 -3.51 -34.01 17.17
N VAL A 337 -4.74 -33.55 17.50
CA VAL A 337 -5.24 -32.27 16.99
C VAL A 337 -4.38 -31.11 17.44
N ILE A 338 -3.71 -31.24 18.59
CA ILE A 338 -2.80 -30.23 19.13
C ILE A 338 -1.61 -29.99 18.17
N THR A 339 -1.17 -31.01 17.41
CA THR A 339 -0.06 -30.82 16.47
C THR A 339 -0.36 -29.79 15.39
N PHE A 340 -1.63 -29.59 15.05
CA PHE A 340 -2.06 -28.54 14.12
C PHE A 340 -2.05 -27.13 14.73
N LEU A 341 -2.01 -27.03 16.07
CA LEU A 341 -1.88 -25.74 16.77
C LEU A 341 -0.44 -25.28 16.86
N VAL A 342 0.52 -26.19 16.87
CA VAL A 342 1.94 -25.86 17.09
C VAL A 342 2.48 -24.86 16.06
N PRO A 343 2.32 -25.06 14.75
CA PRO A 343 2.76 -24.06 13.76
C PRO A 343 2.12 -22.69 13.99
N GLY A 344 0.83 -22.68 14.33
CA GLY A 344 0.10 -21.46 14.64
C GLY A 344 0.63 -20.75 15.87
N LEU A 345 0.83 -21.46 16.99
CA LEU A 345 1.34 -20.89 18.24
C LEU A 345 2.74 -20.30 18.10
N ILE A 346 3.57 -20.85 17.21
CA ILE A 346 4.90 -20.32 16.92
C ILE A 346 4.80 -19.11 15.96
N SER A 347 3.90 -19.14 14.98
CA SER A 347 3.78 -18.10 13.95
C SER A 347 3.09 -16.84 14.46
N LEU A 348 2.10 -16.96 15.36
CA LEU A 348 1.32 -15.81 15.86
C LEU A 348 2.20 -14.74 16.54
N PRO A 349 3.11 -15.07 17.47
CA PRO A 349 3.98 -14.07 18.10
C PRO A 349 4.93 -13.40 17.11
N ALA A 350 5.23 -14.05 15.98
CA ALA A 350 6.11 -13.48 14.96
C ALA A 350 5.39 -12.50 14.01
N MET A 351 4.06 -12.49 13.98
CA MET A 351 3.30 -11.60 13.10
C MET A 351 3.60 -10.10 13.27
N PRO A 352 3.68 -9.54 14.49
CA PRO A 352 4.03 -8.13 14.67
C PRO A 352 5.47 -7.79 14.25
N LEU A 353 6.33 -8.82 14.15
CA LEU A 353 7.73 -8.68 13.73
C LEU A 353 7.88 -8.72 12.20
N ILE A 354 6.83 -9.14 11.48
CA ILE A 354 6.81 -9.10 10.03
C ILE A 354 6.63 -7.64 9.63
N GLN A 355 7.72 -7.07 9.16
CA GLN A 355 7.73 -5.68 8.71
C GLN A 355 6.91 -5.52 7.42
N SER A 356 6.38 -4.31 7.24
CA SER A 356 5.47 -3.94 6.18
C SER A 356 5.85 -4.52 4.81
N PHE A 357 4.83 -4.96 4.12
CA PHE A 357 4.96 -5.62 2.82
C PHE A 357 5.60 -4.68 1.78
N PRO A 358 6.48 -5.20 0.91
CA PRO A 358 7.17 -4.39 -0.10
C PRO A 358 6.23 -3.61 -1.01
N ASP A 359 5.00 -4.10 -1.18
CA ASP A 359 4.02 -3.55 -2.12
C ASP A 359 3.43 -2.17 -1.72
N ALA A 360 3.65 -1.71 -0.49
CA ALA A 360 3.24 -0.36 -0.07
C ALA A 360 4.31 0.71 -0.40
N GLY A 361 5.30 0.35 -1.25
CA GLY A 361 6.57 1.01 -1.40
C GLY A 361 6.53 2.47 -1.81
N ASP A 362 5.97 2.73 -2.94
CA ASP A 362 6.16 4.01 -3.64
C ASP A 362 5.51 5.21 -2.93
N THR A 363 4.53 4.96 -2.07
CA THR A 363 3.80 6.03 -1.39
C THR A 363 4.58 6.69 -0.26
N LYS A 364 5.45 5.93 0.41
CA LYS A 364 6.25 6.47 1.52
C LYS A 364 7.41 7.32 1.04
N GLU A 365 8.00 6.96 -0.11
CA GLU A 365 8.99 7.79 -0.78
C GLU A 365 8.38 9.12 -1.21
N ILE A 366 7.17 9.07 -1.77
CA ILE A 366 6.40 10.25 -2.15
C ILE A 366 6.04 11.09 -0.91
N ALA A 367 5.62 10.46 0.18
CA ALA A 367 5.33 11.17 1.44
C ALA A 367 6.55 11.89 2.01
N ALA A 368 7.74 11.34 1.86
CA ALA A 368 8.96 11.99 2.29
C ALA A 368 9.29 13.23 1.45
N MET A 369 8.95 13.23 0.17
CA MET A 369 9.10 14.41 -0.68
C MET A 369 8.19 15.55 -0.27
N GLN A 370 7.08 15.25 0.37
CA GLN A 370 6.14 16.23 0.93
C GLN A 370 6.62 16.92 2.20
N ILE A 371 7.79 16.58 2.71
CA ILE A 371 8.56 17.44 3.63
C ILE A 371 8.80 18.82 3.00
N LEU A 372 8.80 18.90 1.69
CA LEU A 372 9.02 20.12 0.95
C LEU A 372 7.78 21.00 0.88
N GLY A 373 6.56 20.41 0.85
CA GLY A 373 5.32 21.15 0.72
C GLY A 373 4.27 20.73 1.77
N ASP A 374 3.38 21.65 2.15
CA ASP A 374 2.35 21.41 3.15
C ASP A 374 0.96 21.50 2.55
N GLU A 375 0.12 20.49 2.88
CA GLU A 375 -1.34 20.47 2.67
C GLU A 375 -1.86 20.67 1.24
N ASP A 376 -1.00 20.79 0.24
CA ASP A 376 -1.42 20.90 -1.15
C ASP A 376 -2.06 19.59 -1.63
N PRO A 377 -3.16 19.68 -2.40
CA PRO A 377 -3.82 18.49 -2.91
C PRO A 377 -2.92 17.72 -3.88
N ILE A 378 -3.12 16.41 -3.95
CA ILE A 378 -2.37 15.55 -4.84
C ILE A 378 -3.27 15.06 -5.95
N LEU A 379 -2.88 15.32 -7.19
CA LEU A 379 -3.51 14.75 -8.38
C LEU A 379 -2.70 13.53 -8.81
N ILE A 380 -3.30 12.35 -8.72
CA ILE A 380 -2.62 11.08 -8.98
C ILE A 380 -3.16 10.39 -10.23
N GLN A 381 -2.27 9.87 -11.06
CA GLN A 381 -2.65 9.05 -12.21
C GLN A 381 -2.99 7.61 -11.80
N ALA A 382 -2.33 7.09 -10.78
CA ALA A 382 -2.50 5.73 -10.30
C ALA A 382 -2.87 5.70 -8.82
N TRP A 383 -3.93 5.02 -8.47
CA TRP A 383 -4.52 4.97 -7.13
C TRP A 383 -3.54 4.51 -6.04
N TRP A 384 -2.56 3.68 -6.35
CA TRP A 384 -1.58 3.20 -5.37
C TRP A 384 -0.61 4.29 -4.87
N HIS A 385 -0.56 5.44 -5.52
CA HIS A 385 0.15 6.61 -5.03
C HIS A 385 -0.67 7.50 -4.10
N SER A 386 -1.93 7.12 -3.78
CA SER A 386 -2.71 7.83 -2.78
C SER A 386 -2.02 7.79 -1.42
N LEU A 387 -1.87 8.94 -0.77
CA LEU A 387 -1.31 9.05 0.57
C LEU A 387 -2.35 8.85 1.68
N TRP A 388 -3.62 8.87 1.31
CA TRP A 388 -4.71 8.57 2.24
C TRP A 388 -4.86 7.04 2.39
N PRO A 389 -5.14 6.48 3.58
CA PRO A 389 -5.39 7.13 4.87
C PRO A 389 -4.14 7.31 5.74
N GLU A 390 -2.94 6.97 5.26
CA GLU A 390 -1.70 7.07 6.04
C GLU A 390 -1.39 8.53 6.39
N TYR A 391 -1.74 9.44 5.48
CA TYR A 391 -1.54 10.88 5.60
C TYR A 391 -2.86 11.60 5.29
N PRO A 392 -3.83 11.66 6.22
CA PRO A 392 -5.18 12.19 5.96
C PRO A 392 -5.20 13.67 5.55
N ARG A 393 -4.16 14.43 5.90
CA ARG A 393 -4.00 15.83 5.49
C ARG A 393 -3.79 16.02 3.99
N PHE A 394 -3.30 14.99 3.29
CA PHE A 394 -3.04 15.05 1.85
C PHE A 394 -4.24 14.48 1.08
N ARG A 395 -5.06 15.37 0.58
CA ARG A 395 -6.20 14.98 -0.23
C ARG A 395 -5.77 14.56 -1.61
N SER A 396 -6.02 13.30 -1.97
CA SER A 396 -5.71 12.75 -3.29
C SER A 396 -6.92 12.81 -4.22
N TYR A 397 -6.68 13.18 -5.48
CA TYR A 397 -7.67 13.27 -6.54
C TYR A 397 -7.22 12.43 -7.74
N ASP A 398 -8.17 11.80 -8.44
CA ASP A 398 -7.89 11.00 -9.62
C ASP A 398 -7.67 11.89 -10.86
N TRP A 399 -6.46 11.84 -11.41
CA TRP A 399 -6.14 12.53 -12.65
C TRP A 399 -6.96 12.01 -13.85
N ASN A 400 -7.34 10.74 -13.86
CA ASN A 400 -8.14 10.15 -14.95
C ASN A 400 -9.59 10.66 -14.94
N ASP A 401 -10.08 11.19 -13.81
CA ASP A 401 -11.40 11.83 -13.72
C ASP A 401 -11.32 13.32 -14.08
N PRO A 402 -11.91 13.75 -15.23
CA PRO A 402 -11.91 15.15 -15.65
C PRO A 402 -12.54 16.11 -14.62
N ARG A 403 -13.52 15.64 -13.83
CA ARG A 403 -14.19 16.46 -12.81
C ARG A 403 -13.25 16.72 -11.64
N GLN A 404 -12.56 15.70 -11.16
CA GLN A 404 -11.60 15.85 -10.05
C GLN A 404 -10.40 16.71 -10.49
N ARG A 405 -9.89 16.53 -11.72
CA ARG A 405 -8.88 17.45 -12.28
C ARG A 405 -9.35 18.90 -12.28
N ALA A 406 -10.57 19.15 -12.75
CA ALA A 406 -11.12 20.52 -12.80
C ALA A 406 -11.25 21.14 -11.41
N ILE A 407 -11.61 20.37 -10.39
CA ILE A 407 -11.67 20.83 -9.00
C ILE A 407 -10.27 21.29 -8.54
N VAL A 408 -9.24 20.45 -8.72
CA VAL A 408 -7.87 20.79 -8.30
C VAL A 408 -7.41 22.06 -9.02
N LEU A 409 -7.54 22.12 -10.34
CA LEU A 409 -7.07 23.26 -11.13
C LEU A 409 -7.82 24.58 -10.86
N SER A 410 -9.10 24.51 -10.47
CA SER A 410 -9.90 25.72 -10.21
C SER A 410 -9.79 26.22 -8.77
N GLN A 411 -9.73 25.33 -7.79
CA GLN A 411 -9.85 25.68 -6.38
C GLN A 411 -8.51 25.87 -5.67
N HIS A 412 -7.41 25.30 -6.22
CA HIS A 412 -6.11 25.34 -5.56
C HIS A 412 -5.09 26.15 -6.36
N PRO A 413 -4.32 27.02 -5.69
CA PRO A 413 -3.25 27.81 -6.33
C PRO A 413 -2.01 26.96 -6.63
N SER A 414 -1.81 25.88 -5.88
CA SER A 414 -0.72 24.92 -6.02
C SER A 414 -1.21 23.51 -5.76
N PHE A 415 -0.54 22.51 -6.34
CA PHE A 415 -0.87 21.11 -6.15
C PHE A 415 0.29 20.19 -6.57
N TRP A 416 0.30 18.98 -6.02
CA TRP A 416 1.17 17.91 -6.43
C TRP A 416 0.55 17.10 -7.55
N PHE A 417 1.37 16.63 -8.48
CA PHE A 417 1.01 15.65 -9.50
C PHE A 417 1.92 14.44 -9.42
N ILE A 418 1.33 13.25 -9.52
CA ILE A 418 2.06 11.99 -9.57
C ILE A 418 1.61 11.21 -10.80
N GLY A 419 2.51 11.11 -11.78
CA GLY A 419 2.34 10.33 -13.00
C GLY A 419 3.25 9.10 -13.01
N VAL A 420 2.83 8.06 -13.73
CA VAL A 420 3.62 6.84 -13.92
C VAL A 420 3.93 6.67 -15.39
N THR A 421 5.21 6.58 -15.73
CA THR A 421 5.66 6.34 -17.11
C THR A 421 5.11 5.01 -17.63
N LEU A 422 4.69 4.97 -18.88
CA LEU A 422 4.10 3.80 -19.54
C LEU A 422 2.77 3.31 -18.89
N TYR A 423 2.14 4.13 -18.07
CA TYR A 423 0.80 3.88 -17.58
C TYR A 423 -0.25 4.50 -18.54
N ARG A 424 -1.54 4.36 -18.24
CA ARG A 424 -2.63 4.85 -19.12
C ARG A 424 -2.63 6.39 -19.20
N GLY A 425 -2.83 6.91 -20.40
CA GLY A 425 -3.00 8.34 -20.66
C GLY A 425 -1.70 9.06 -21.00
N ASN A 426 -1.82 10.15 -21.74
CA ASN A 426 -0.71 11.04 -22.10
C ASN A 426 -0.61 12.17 -21.08
N TRP A 427 -0.10 11.89 -19.91
CA TRP A 427 0.06 12.91 -18.88
C TRP A 427 1.23 13.87 -19.19
N GLU A 428 2.24 13.43 -19.94
CA GLU A 428 3.38 14.27 -20.34
C GLU A 428 2.91 15.45 -21.21
N GLY A 429 2.03 15.19 -22.19
CA GLY A 429 1.40 16.23 -23.00
C GLY A 429 0.54 17.18 -22.17
N TRP A 430 -0.21 16.64 -21.20
CA TRP A 430 -1.00 17.46 -20.28
C TRP A 430 -0.11 18.34 -19.40
N VAL A 431 1.03 17.85 -18.90
CA VAL A 431 2.00 18.64 -18.13
C VAL A 431 2.54 19.80 -18.97
N THR A 432 2.89 19.54 -20.22
CA THR A 432 3.36 20.58 -21.17
C THR A 432 2.30 21.66 -21.39
N ASP A 433 1.04 21.28 -21.58
CA ASP A 433 -0.05 22.24 -21.72
C ASP A 433 -0.29 23.04 -20.43
N LEU A 434 -0.16 22.41 -19.29
CA LEU A 434 -0.36 23.05 -17.99
C LEU A 434 0.70 24.11 -17.69
N GLN A 435 1.91 23.98 -18.20
CA GLN A 435 2.98 24.96 -18.05
C GLN A 435 2.65 26.32 -18.65
N ARG A 436 1.63 26.42 -19.51
CA ARG A 436 1.12 27.73 -20.00
C ARG A 436 0.52 28.57 -18.86
N THR A 437 -0.10 27.94 -17.87
CA THR A 437 -0.81 28.59 -16.75
C THR A 437 -0.16 28.40 -15.39
N HIS A 438 0.70 27.42 -15.26
CA HIS A 438 1.40 27.07 -14.04
C HIS A 438 2.90 27.05 -14.24
N THR A 439 3.65 27.26 -13.16
CA THR A 439 5.09 27.01 -13.07
C THR A 439 5.31 25.67 -12.38
N VAL A 440 6.37 24.97 -12.77
CA VAL A 440 6.91 23.83 -12.02
C VAL A 440 7.90 24.40 -11.01
N ASP A 441 7.85 24.00 -9.78
CA ASP A 441 8.76 24.40 -8.72
C ASP A 441 9.38 23.23 -7.94
N PHE A 442 9.01 22.00 -8.34
CA PHE A 442 9.66 20.78 -7.94
C PHE A 442 9.42 19.68 -8.98
N TYR A 443 10.45 18.87 -9.24
CA TYR A 443 10.38 17.70 -10.12
C TYR A 443 11.35 16.63 -9.64
N THR A 444 10.86 15.38 -9.60
CA THR A 444 11.71 14.22 -9.36
C THR A 444 11.14 12.96 -9.98
N GLU A 445 12.00 12.00 -10.27
CA GLU A 445 11.61 10.67 -10.71
C GLU A 445 12.03 9.63 -9.66
N ILE A 446 11.14 8.67 -9.42
CA ILE A 446 11.33 7.57 -8.49
C ILE A 446 11.19 6.26 -9.24
N ASP A 447 12.06 5.31 -8.95
CA ASP A 447 11.94 3.96 -9.50
C ASP A 447 10.62 3.32 -9.01
N HIS A 448 9.87 2.78 -9.95
CA HIS A 448 8.61 2.13 -9.68
C HIS A 448 8.83 0.64 -9.36
N PHE A 449 7.93 0.04 -8.54
CA PHE A 449 8.00 -1.40 -8.23
C PHE A 449 7.87 -2.31 -9.46
N VAL A 450 7.30 -1.79 -10.56
CA VAL A 450 7.32 -2.47 -11.86
C VAL A 450 8.58 -2.04 -12.59
N PRO A 451 9.49 -2.98 -12.93
CA PRO A 451 10.66 -2.67 -13.72
C PRO A 451 10.30 -1.88 -14.98
N GLU A 452 11.18 -0.97 -15.42
CA GLU A 452 11.00 -0.10 -16.59
C GLU A 452 9.98 1.04 -16.43
N ARG A 453 9.29 1.14 -15.29
CA ARG A 453 8.41 2.28 -14.98
C ARG A 453 9.10 3.21 -13.98
N ARG A 454 8.70 4.47 -14.04
CA ARG A 454 9.08 5.49 -13.06
C ARG A 454 7.86 6.24 -12.61
N ALA A 455 7.81 6.59 -11.35
CA ALA A 455 6.86 7.56 -10.83
C ALA A 455 7.49 8.95 -10.94
N THR A 456 6.80 9.87 -11.60
CA THR A 456 7.21 11.25 -11.71
C THR A 456 6.39 12.09 -10.76
N VAL A 457 7.05 12.82 -9.88
CA VAL A 457 6.42 13.70 -8.89
C VAL A 457 6.74 15.14 -9.26
N ILE A 458 5.69 15.95 -9.45
CA ILE A 458 5.81 17.34 -9.86
C ILE A 458 4.98 18.19 -8.93
N HIS A 459 5.52 19.31 -8.48
CA HIS A 459 4.74 20.37 -7.83
C HIS A 459 4.51 21.52 -8.80
N PHE A 460 3.23 21.94 -8.89
CA PHE A 460 2.77 23.01 -9.75
C PHE A 460 2.24 24.18 -8.93
N THR A 461 2.59 25.39 -9.39
CA THR A 461 2.06 26.63 -8.82
C THR A 461 1.50 27.49 -9.95
N ARG A 462 0.27 27.99 -9.77
CA ARG A 462 -0.41 28.86 -10.75
C ARG A 462 0.38 30.16 -10.94
N LYS A 463 0.63 30.53 -12.20
CA LYS A 463 1.21 31.82 -12.54
C LYS A 463 0.32 32.94 -12.06
N ALA A 464 0.91 33.98 -11.52
CA ALA A 464 0.24 35.19 -11.12
C ALA A 464 0.93 36.40 -11.73
N GLN A 465 0.21 37.48 -11.91
CA GLN A 465 0.82 38.72 -12.36
C GLN A 465 1.45 39.46 -11.19
N PRO A 466 2.64 40.06 -11.35
CA PRO A 466 3.24 40.88 -10.32
C PRO A 466 2.38 42.12 -10.04
N VAL A 467 2.34 42.51 -8.77
CA VAL A 467 1.69 43.75 -8.35
C VAL A 467 2.48 44.98 -8.86
N ARG A 468 3.80 44.82 -8.91
CA ARG A 468 4.75 45.86 -9.30
C ARG A 468 5.94 45.28 -10.02
N TRP A 469 6.50 46.05 -10.98
CA TRP A 469 7.77 45.77 -11.64
C TRP A 469 8.82 46.80 -11.17
N ASP A 470 9.89 46.28 -10.57
CA ASP A 470 11.02 47.08 -10.14
C ASP A 470 12.11 47.00 -11.23
N PRO A 471 12.56 48.09 -11.85
CA PRO A 471 13.67 48.10 -12.79
C PRO A 471 14.92 47.52 -12.15
N PHE A 472 15.55 46.57 -12.84
CA PHE A 472 16.78 45.92 -12.36
C PHE A 472 17.70 45.55 -13.53
N PRO A 473 18.35 46.55 -14.19
CA PRO A 473 19.12 46.30 -15.39
C PRO A 473 20.46 45.65 -15.07
N VAL A 474 20.60 44.39 -15.48
CA VAL A 474 21.85 43.62 -15.37
C VAL A 474 22.06 42.80 -16.61
N ARG A 475 23.35 42.60 -16.99
CA ARG A 475 23.75 41.91 -18.20
C ARG A 475 24.77 40.80 -17.90
N TRP A 476 24.67 39.70 -18.61
CA TRP A 476 25.62 38.59 -18.60
C TRP A 476 26.49 38.58 -19.86
N GLU A 477 27.66 38.00 -19.76
CA GLU A 477 28.68 38.03 -20.85
C GLU A 477 28.15 37.46 -22.18
N ASN A 478 27.20 36.50 -22.14
CA ASN A 478 26.62 35.92 -23.34
C ASN A 478 25.50 36.77 -24.00
N GLY A 479 25.20 37.95 -23.46
CA GLY A 479 24.20 38.89 -23.96
C GLY A 479 22.80 38.72 -23.36
N LEU A 480 22.60 37.79 -22.46
CA LEU A 480 21.38 37.74 -21.66
C LEU A 480 21.27 38.95 -20.73
N GLN A 481 20.06 39.45 -20.57
CA GLN A 481 19.81 40.67 -19.76
C GLN A 481 18.59 40.47 -18.87
N LEU A 482 18.70 40.92 -17.62
CA LEU A 482 17.55 41.15 -16.72
C LEU A 482 17.19 42.63 -16.81
N GLN A 483 15.94 42.94 -17.07
CA GLN A 483 15.44 44.32 -17.20
C GLN A 483 14.67 44.77 -15.98
N ALA A 484 13.86 43.88 -15.40
CA ALA A 484 13.05 44.16 -14.23
C ALA A 484 12.66 42.89 -13.47
N ILE A 485 12.40 43.05 -12.18
CA ILE A 485 11.90 42.01 -11.27
C ILE A 485 10.47 42.35 -10.90
N GLY A 486 9.57 41.38 -11.12
CA GLY A 486 8.18 41.44 -10.70
C GLY A 486 7.99 40.67 -9.41
N ARG A 487 7.71 41.36 -8.34
CA ARG A 487 7.40 40.73 -7.05
C ARG A 487 5.95 40.30 -7.03
N ILE A 488 5.71 39.01 -6.81
CA ILE A 488 4.39 38.41 -6.67
C ILE A 488 4.14 38.19 -5.15
N ASP A 489 5.10 37.57 -4.48
CA ASP A 489 5.05 37.33 -3.04
C ASP A 489 6.12 38.15 -2.34
N GLU A 490 5.74 38.91 -1.28
CA GLU A 490 6.64 39.75 -0.52
C GLU A 490 7.29 39.02 0.66
N SER A 491 6.74 37.90 1.06
CA SER A 491 7.23 37.05 2.13
C SER A 491 7.00 35.58 1.78
N ALA A 492 7.68 34.70 2.47
CA ALA A 492 7.57 33.25 2.28
C ALA A 492 7.15 32.55 3.57
N LYS A 493 6.60 31.34 3.43
CA LYS A 493 6.30 30.42 4.54
C LYS A 493 6.80 29.04 4.20
N PRO A 494 7.36 28.30 5.17
CA PRO A 494 7.71 26.91 4.95
C PRO A 494 6.50 26.08 4.46
N GLY A 495 6.72 25.26 3.44
CA GLY A 495 5.71 24.44 2.79
C GLY A 495 4.95 25.12 1.64
N HIS A 496 5.15 26.43 1.41
CA HIS A 496 4.48 27.18 0.36
C HIS A 496 5.43 27.65 -0.74
N PRO A 497 4.96 27.79 -1.99
CA PRO A 497 5.76 28.36 -3.06
C PRO A 497 5.96 29.86 -2.90
N LEU A 498 7.15 30.34 -3.20
CA LEU A 498 7.49 31.74 -3.38
C LEU A 498 7.53 32.05 -4.88
N ARG A 499 6.71 32.98 -5.35
CA ARG A 499 6.54 33.28 -6.78
C ARG A 499 7.23 34.62 -7.14
N ILE A 500 7.94 34.61 -8.25
CA ILE A 500 8.54 35.80 -8.86
C ILE A 500 8.31 35.80 -10.38
N ALA A 501 8.40 36.97 -10.97
CA ALA A 501 8.47 37.12 -12.43
C ALA A 501 9.69 37.96 -12.80
N LEU A 502 10.32 37.65 -13.92
CA LEU A 502 11.52 38.34 -14.42
C LEU A 502 11.25 38.81 -15.83
N ARG A 503 11.51 40.09 -16.16
CA ARG A 503 11.56 40.57 -17.53
C ARG A 503 12.99 40.45 -18.03
N MET A 504 13.16 39.59 -19.03
CA MET A 504 14.45 39.24 -19.56
C MET A 504 14.48 39.46 -21.07
N SER A 505 15.67 39.65 -21.60
CA SER A 505 15.94 39.77 -23.05
C SER A 505 17.30 39.22 -23.40
N THR A 506 17.59 39.17 -24.67
CA THR A 506 18.98 38.96 -25.20
C THR A 506 19.28 40.02 -26.22
N ASP A 507 20.56 40.42 -26.33
CA ASP A 507 21.03 41.35 -27.36
C ASP A 507 21.50 40.67 -28.64
N ARG A 508 21.68 39.34 -28.59
CA ARG A 508 22.13 38.50 -29.71
C ARG A 508 21.40 37.15 -29.73
N PRO A 509 21.30 36.49 -30.90
CA PRO A 509 20.74 35.16 -30.96
C PRO A 509 21.61 34.17 -30.15
N LEU A 510 20.97 33.32 -29.36
CA LEU A 510 21.61 32.25 -28.61
C LEU A 510 21.25 30.91 -29.23
N THR A 511 22.25 30.08 -29.53
CA THR A 511 22.03 28.75 -30.12
C THR A 511 22.02 27.64 -29.08
N SER A 512 22.60 27.90 -27.91
CA SER A 512 22.71 26.94 -26.83
C SER A 512 21.53 27.05 -25.86
N ARG A 513 21.20 25.94 -25.22
CA ARG A 513 20.22 25.90 -24.16
C ARG A 513 20.85 26.38 -22.85
N TRP A 514 20.09 27.14 -22.06
CA TRP A 514 20.55 27.71 -20.80
C TRP A 514 19.55 27.48 -19.69
N THR A 515 20.02 27.04 -18.55
CA THR A 515 19.26 26.86 -17.34
C THR A 515 19.39 28.10 -16.47
N LEU A 516 18.24 28.67 -16.11
CA LEU A 516 18.13 29.73 -15.11
C LEU A 516 17.96 29.07 -13.73
N PHE A 517 18.92 29.28 -12.83
CA PHE A 517 18.76 28.86 -11.45
C PHE A 517 18.11 29.96 -10.61
N LEU A 518 17.29 29.53 -9.65
CA LEU A 518 16.71 30.36 -8.61
C LEU A 518 16.97 29.68 -7.26
N HIS A 519 17.72 30.34 -6.40
CA HIS A 519 18.17 29.81 -5.11
C HIS A 519 17.72 30.68 -3.97
N LEU A 520 17.34 30.04 -2.85
CA LEU A 520 17.14 30.68 -1.56
C LEU A 520 18.36 30.39 -0.68
N VAL A 521 19.11 31.42 -0.35
CA VAL A 521 20.33 31.30 0.46
C VAL A 521 20.23 32.16 1.72
N ASP A 522 20.81 31.70 2.83
CA ASP A 522 20.92 32.51 4.04
C ASP A 522 22.07 33.53 3.98
N GLU A 523 22.28 34.25 5.06
CA GLU A 523 23.34 35.25 5.18
C GLU A 523 24.75 34.64 5.05
N HIS A 524 24.91 33.37 5.35
CA HIS A 524 26.17 32.63 5.25
C HIS A 524 26.37 31.98 3.85
N GLY A 525 25.40 32.14 2.96
CA GLY A 525 25.43 31.55 1.62
C GLY A 525 25.02 30.07 1.56
N GLN A 526 24.45 29.53 2.66
CA GLN A 526 23.92 28.17 2.67
C GLN A 526 22.62 28.11 1.85
N LEU A 527 22.55 27.12 0.97
CA LEU A 527 21.39 26.87 0.13
C LEU A 527 20.29 26.15 0.91
N TRP A 528 19.08 26.73 0.96
CA TRP A 528 17.89 26.20 1.62
C TRP A 528 16.86 25.66 0.63
N SER A 529 16.72 26.30 -0.53
CA SER A 529 15.86 25.82 -1.61
C SER A 529 16.43 26.26 -2.94
N ASN A 530 16.21 25.45 -3.96
CA ASN A 530 16.58 25.77 -5.32
C ASN A 530 15.58 25.23 -6.35
N TRP A 531 15.47 25.94 -7.45
CA TRP A 531 14.79 25.46 -8.64
C TRP A 531 15.54 25.94 -9.87
N ASP A 532 16.12 24.98 -10.58
CA ASP A 532 16.94 25.19 -11.74
C ASP A 532 16.19 24.64 -12.96
N ALA A 533 15.77 25.53 -13.86
CA ALA A 533 15.01 25.13 -15.06
C ALA A 533 15.29 26.06 -16.23
N GLU A 534 15.13 25.56 -17.45
CA GLU A 534 15.12 26.41 -18.63
C GLU A 534 13.90 27.34 -18.58
N PRO A 535 14.00 28.58 -19.08
CA PRO A 535 12.81 29.42 -19.26
C PRO A 535 11.92 28.84 -20.38
N GLU A 536 10.66 29.22 -20.34
CA GLU A 536 9.71 28.85 -21.39
C GLU A 536 9.11 30.10 -22.03
N PRO A 537 9.37 30.33 -23.34
CA PRO A 537 10.19 29.54 -24.27
C PRO A 537 11.69 29.57 -23.91
N GLY A 538 12.44 28.51 -24.28
CA GLY A 538 13.89 28.46 -24.08
C GLY A 538 14.63 29.60 -24.78
N VAL A 539 15.76 30.05 -24.23
CA VAL A 539 16.49 31.23 -24.69
C VAL A 539 16.93 31.17 -26.17
N GLN A 540 17.07 29.96 -26.71
CA GLN A 540 17.40 29.76 -28.15
C GLN A 540 16.27 30.21 -29.09
N HIS A 541 15.08 30.48 -28.57
CA HIS A 541 13.92 30.95 -29.30
C HIS A 541 13.65 32.45 -29.07
N TRP A 542 14.49 33.15 -28.31
CA TRP A 542 14.33 34.57 -28.04
C TRP A 542 14.88 35.40 -29.18
N ALA A 543 14.08 36.33 -29.70
CA ALA A 543 14.57 37.32 -30.65
C ALA A 543 15.40 38.41 -29.94
N PRO A 544 16.51 38.87 -30.49
CA PRO A 544 17.25 39.98 -29.92
C PRO A 544 16.41 41.21 -29.68
N GLY A 545 16.50 41.78 -28.49
CA GLY A 545 15.71 42.94 -28.07
C GLY A 545 14.26 42.63 -27.64
N GLN A 546 13.81 41.41 -27.83
CA GLN A 546 12.48 40.97 -27.36
C GLN A 546 12.48 40.79 -25.82
N THR A 547 11.54 41.45 -25.15
CA THR A 547 11.32 41.24 -23.72
C THR A 547 10.45 40.03 -23.50
N ILE A 548 10.92 39.07 -22.71
CA ILE A 548 10.25 37.85 -22.33
C ILE A 548 9.94 37.89 -20.83
N GLU A 549 8.71 37.61 -20.43
CA GLU A 549 8.34 37.45 -19.04
C GLU A 549 8.53 35.98 -18.61
N VAL A 550 9.48 35.76 -17.71
CA VAL A 550 9.82 34.45 -17.17
C VAL A 550 9.23 34.35 -15.75
N HIS A 551 8.18 33.57 -15.61
CA HIS A 551 7.60 33.25 -14.28
C HIS A 551 8.37 32.12 -13.61
N ARG A 552 8.64 32.28 -12.32
CA ARG A 552 9.31 31.28 -11.49
C ARG A 552 8.59 31.14 -10.16
N SER A 553 8.60 29.94 -9.64
CA SER A 553 8.25 29.66 -8.26
C SER A 553 9.32 28.79 -7.60
N LEU A 554 9.45 28.92 -6.31
CA LEU A 554 10.43 28.20 -5.50
C LEU A 554 9.70 27.64 -4.28
N LEU A 555 9.59 26.34 -4.18
CA LEU A 555 8.99 25.70 -3.02
C LEU A 555 9.90 25.86 -1.81
N ILE A 556 9.39 26.47 -0.72
CA ILE A 556 10.14 26.66 0.51
C ILE A 556 9.98 25.42 1.38
N PRO A 557 11.03 24.63 1.60
CA PRO A 557 10.92 23.40 2.38
C PRO A 557 10.39 23.63 3.79
N LEU A 558 9.64 22.67 4.33
CA LEU A 558 9.08 22.71 5.68
C LEU A 558 10.14 22.88 6.77
N TYR A 559 11.36 22.46 6.51
CA TYR A 559 12.48 22.57 7.44
C TYR A 559 13.22 23.93 7.36
N THR A 560 12.79 24.86 6.51
CA THR A 560 13.43 26.17 6.37
C THR A 560 13.14 27.00 7.63
N PRO A 561 14.15 27.46 8.40
CA PRO A 561 13.95 28.28 9.59
C PRO A 561 13.33 29.63 9.24
N PRO A 562 12.57 30.24 10.17
CA PRO A 562 12.18 31.64 10.03
C PRO A 562 13.40 32.55 10.02
N GLY A 563 13.38 33.59 9.20
CA GLY A 563 14.48 34.53 9.11
C GLY A 563 14.56 35.22 7.76
N ARG A 564 15.66 35.96 7.57
CA ARG A 564 15.95 36.67 6.32
C ARG A 564 16.81 35.83 5.43
N TYR A 565 16.42 35.77 4.17
CA TYR A 565 17.08 35.01 3.11
C TYR A 565 17.30 35.88 1.90
N ARG A 566 18.27 35.52 1.06
CA ARG A 566 18.54 36.17 -0.22
C ARG A 566 18.07 35.30 -1.36
N LEU A 567 17.42 35.92 -2.34
CA LEU A 567 17.09 35.29 -3.60
C LEU A 567 18.25 35.52 -4.57
N GLN A 568 18.82 34.43 -5.08
CA GLN A 568 19.95 34.42 -5.98
C GLN A 568 19.56 33.77 -7.31
N ILE A 569 19.90 34.43 -8.41
CA ILE A 569 19.72 33.91 -9.77
C ILE A 569 21.03 33.88 -10.54
N GLY A 570 21.05 33.13 -11.60
CA GLY A 570 22.12 33.11 -12.59
C GLY A 570 21.89 32.04 -13.65
N TRP A 571 22.86 31.85 -14.50
CA TRP A 571 22.76 30.98 -15.66
C TRP A 571 23.90 29.98 -15.71
N TYR A 572 23.62 28.81 -16.28
CA TYR A 572 24.59 27.83 -16.70
C TYR A 572 24.10 27.09 -17.97
N PRO A 573 25.01 26.59 -18.82
CA PRO A 573 24.62 25.83 -20.02
C PRO A 573 23.91 24.53 -19.60
N THR A 574 22.75 24.28 -20.19
CA THR A 574 21.95 23.06 -19.85
C THR A 574 22.73 21.80 -20.23
N GLY A 575 22.83 20.88 -19.26
CA GLY A 575 23.55 19.61 -19.43
C GLY A 575 25.06 19.68 -19.30
N ALA A 576 25.63 20.85 -19.05
CA ALA A 576 27.07 20.97 -18.83
C ALA A 576 27.49 20.35 -17.48
N PRO A 577 28.50 19.46 -17.45
CA PRO A 577 28.98 18.88 -16.21
C PRO A 577 29.60 19.94 -15.31
N GLY A 578 29.33 19.83 -14.00
CA GLY A 578 29.83 20.75 -12.98
C GLY A 578 29.12 22.11 -12.94
N PHE A 579 28.06 22.31 -13.72
CA PHE A 579 27.19 23.49 -13.72
C PHE A 579 28.00 24.83 -13.80
N PRO A 580 28.84 25.04 -14.82
CA PRO A 580 29.70 26.22 -14.93
C PRO A 580 28.82 27.48 -15.04
N ARG A 581 28.82 28.30 -14.02
CA ARG A 581 27.97 29.49 -13.95
C ARG A 581 28.49 30.60 -14.90
N LEU A 582 27.54 31.24 -15.57
CA LEU A 582 27.80 32.33 -16.48
C LEU A 582 28.17 33.62 -15.71
N PRO A 583 29.32 34.29 -15.99
CA PRO A 583 29.68 35.55 -15.36
C PRO A 583 28.76 36.70 -15.77
N LEU A 584 28.60 37.66 -14.86
CA LEU A 584 28.03 38.96 -15.15
C LEU A 584 29.03 39.76 -16.03
N GLU A 585 28.51 40.65 -16.85
CA GLU A 585 29.36 41.56 -17.65
C GLU A 585 30.26 42.39 -16.72
N GLY A 586 31.57 42.36 -16.98
CA GLY A 586 32.57 42.91 -16.09
C GLY A 586 33.21 41.93 -15.10
N GLY A 587 32.85 40.67 -15.11
CA GLY A 587 33.62 39.56 -14.55
C GLY A 587 33.62 39.38 -13.00
N ALA A 588 32.92 40.21 -12.27
CA ALA A 588 33.01 40.26 -10.77
C ALA A 588 32.24 39.16 -10.06
N SER A 589 31.19 38.57 -10.66
CA SER A 589 30.36 37.55 -10.05
C SER A 589 29.72 36.66 -11.11
N ASN A 590 29.39 35.42 -10.72
CA ASN A 590 28.71 34.46 -11.56
C ASN A 590 27.25 34.17 -11.03
N SER A 591 26.79 35.01 -10.13
CA SER A 591 25.43 34.96 -9.58
C SER A 591 24.97 36.35 -9.12
N LEU A 592 23.68 36.56 -9.14
CA LEU A 592 23.05 37.87 -8.86
C LEU A 592 22.05 37.73 -7.72
N ILE A 593 22.20 38.54 -6.68
CA ILE A 593 21.18 38.66 -5.62
C ILE A 593 20.13 39.63 -6.13
N ILE A 594 18.88 39.17 -6.26
CA ILE A 594 17.76 39.94 -6.78
C ILE A 594 16.82 40.49 -5.70
N GLY A 595 17.04 40.14 -4.47
CA GLY A 595 16.29 40.67 -3.35
C GLY A 595 16.48 39.85 -2.07
N GLU A 596 15.95 40.40 -1.00
CA GLU A 596 15.80 39.69 0.27
C GLU A 596 14.35 39.35 0.49
N ILE A 597 14.11 38.19 1.14
CA ILE A 597 12.80 37.67 1.47
C ILE A 597 12.77 37.26 2.94
N GLU A 598 11.68 37.57 3.61
CA GLU A 598 11.45 37.11 4.98
C GLU A 598 10.65 35.81 4.97
N VAL A 599 11.22 34.77 5.53
CA VAL A 599 10.51 33.51 5.79
C VAL A 599 9.86 33.60 7.15
N HIS A 600 8.53 33.69 7.16
CA HIS A 600 7.77 33.77 8.40
C HIS A 600 7.62 32.39 9.05
N PRO A 601 7.51 32.35 10.40
CA PRO A 601 7.24 31.10 11.09
C PRO A 601 5.90 30.51 10.64
N ARG A 602 5.85 29.20 10.49
CA ARG A 602 4.62 28.47 10.14
C ARG A 602 3.54 28.59 11.22
N VAL A 603 3.97 28.66 12.49
CA VAL A 603 3.11 28.85 13.67
C VAL A 603 3.60 30.08 14.43
N ASP A 604 2.68 30.89 14.92
CA ASP A 604 2.99 32.10 15.71
C ASP A 604 3.96 31.77 16.86
N PRO A 605 5.16 32.37 16.89
CA PRO A 605 6.15 32.15 17.95
C PRO A 605 5.61 32.40 19.37
N ALA A 606 4.65 33.32 19.52
CA ALA A 606 4.00 33.60 20.80
C ALA A 606 3.23 32.39 21.35
N ARG A 607 2.84 31.43 20.48
CA ARG A 607 2.15 30.20 20.86
C ARG A 607 3.07 29.01 21.10
N VAL A 608 4.35 29.12 20.76
CA VAL A 608 5.25 27.96 20.67
C VAL A 608 6.46 28.04 21.58
N GLY A 609 6.79 29.21 22.13
CA GLY A 609 7.99 29.39 22.96
C GLY A 609 9.29 29.46 22.14
N SER A 610 10.39 29.80 22.83
CA SER A 610 11.73 29.96 22.23
C SER A 610 12.30 28.65 21.70
N LEU A 611 13.21 28.72 20.72
CA LEU A 611 14.06 27.61 20.25
C LEU A 611 14.59 26.79 21.45
N SER A 612 14.12 25.58 21.60
CA SER A 612 14.62 24.67 22.62
C SER A 612 15.47 23.57 21.97
N ALA A 613 16.61 23.27 22.58
CA ALA A 613 17.38 22.06 22.29
C ALA A 613 16.72 20.82 22.91
N GLY A 614 15.41 20.88 23.15
CA GLY A 614 14.66 19.84 23.86
C GLY A 614 14.23 18.66 22.99
N PRO A 615 13.79 17.55 23.62
CA PRO A 615 13.49 16.32 22.91
C PRO A 615 12.33 16.48 21.94
N VAL A 616 12.55 16.03 20.75
CA VAL A 616 11.52 15.80 19.74
C VAL A 616 10.81 14.50 20.10
N GLU A 617 9.49 14.50 20.13
CA GLU A 617 8.73 13.25 20.27
C GLU A 617 8.88 12.43 18.97
N VAL A 618 9.25 11.17 19.10
CA VAL A 618 9.43 10.26 17.95
C VAL A 618 8.34 9.20 18.01
N GLU A 619 7.59 9.05 16.92
CA GLU A 619 6.69 7.89 16.79
C GLU A 619 7.51 6.61 16.53
N PRO A 620 6.98 5.44 16.91
CA PRO A 620 7.61 4.17 16.57
C PRO A 620 7.92 4.11 15.07
N PRO A 621 9.19 3.86 14.68
CA PRO A 621 9.59 3.88 13.28
C PRO A 621 8.93 2.73 12.51
N VAL A 622 8.68 2.99 11.25
CA VAL A 622 8.16 2.01 10.30
C VAL A 622 9.28 1.62 9.37
N ALA A 623 9.50 0.32 9.23
CA ALA A 623 10.54 -0.18 8.36
C ALA A 623 9.98 -1.16 7.33
N ARG A 624 10.54 -1.15 6.13
CA ARG A 624 10.16 -2.04 5.03
C ARG A 624 11.38 -2.40 4.19
N MET A 625 11.30 -3.53 3.49
CA MET A 625 12.29 -3.90 2.49
C MET A 625 11.90 -3.32 1.13
N VAL A 626 12.84 -2.68 0.46
CA VAL A 626 12.69 -2.13 -0.88
C VAL A 626 13.77 -2.69 -1.80
N GLN A 627 13.42 -2.94 -3.04
CA GLN A 627 14.38 -3.40 -4.04
C GLN A 627 14.97 -2.18 -4.76
N GLY A 628 16.25 -1.92 -4.55
CA GLY A 628 17.03 -0.93 -5.31
C GLY A 628 17.72 -1.56 -6.53
N ILE A 629 18.34 -0.73 -7.36
CA ILE A 629 19.10 -1.16 -8.55
C ILE A 629 20.26 -2.10 -8.16
N ASP A 630 20.85 -1.88 -7.01
CA ASP A 630 22.03 -2.56 -6.48
C ASP A 630 21.73 -3.62 -5.41
N GLY A 631 20.47 -3.93 -5.18
CA GLY A 631 20.03 -4.95 -4.21
C GLY A 631 18.93 -4.49 -3.27
N TRP A 632 18.58 -5.34 -2.32
CA TRP A 632 17.57 -5.08 -1.31
C TRP A 632 18.09 -4.14 -0.22
N ARG A 633 17.28 -3.19 0.18
CA ARG A 633 17.57 -2.21 1.22
C ARG A 633 16.44 -2.17 2.25
N LEU A 634 16.77 -1.82 3.49
CA LEU A 634 15.78 -1.48 4.49
C LEU A 634 15.51 0.02 4.41
N GLU A 635 14.26 0.39 4.16
CA GLU A 635 13.78 1.74 4.25
C GLU A 635 13.06 1.92 5.59
N VAL A 636 13.39 2.97 6.31
CA VAL A 636 12.84 3.28 7.63
C VAL A 636 12.22 4.65 7.60
N GLN A 637 10.94 4.72 7.84
CA GLN A 637 10.23 5.95 8.03
C GLN A 637 10.24 6.31 9.50
N VAL A 638 10.75 7.50 9.81
CA VAL A 638 10.77 8.08 11.15
C VAL A 638 9.89 9.31 11.16
N ARG A 639 8.94 9.36 12.08
CA ARG A 639 8.04 10.48 12.26
C ARG A 639 8.37 11.20 13.55
N TRP A 640 8.66 12.50 13.42
CA TRP A 640 9.02 13.37 14.51
C TRP A 640 7.89 14.34 14.81
N ARG A 641 7.67 14.63 16.08
CA ARG A 641 6.81 15.73 16.50
C ARG A 641 7.61 16.70 17.35
N SER A 642 7.58 17.97 16.99
CA SER A 642 8.08 19.03 17.82
C SER A 642 6.95 19.96 18.24
N ARG A 643 6.94 20.37 19.51
CA ARG A 643 6.03 21.40 20.03
C ARG A 643 6.63 22.80 19.94
N SER A 644 7.92 22.88 19.69
CA SER A 644 8.69 24.11 19.54
C SER A 644 9.68 23.97 18.39
N TYR A 645 10.34 25.04 18.00
CA TYR A 645 11.47 24.95 17.09
C TYR A 645 12.59 24.12 17.76
N ALA A 646 12.99 23.04 17.15
CA ALA A 646 14.03 22.14 17.66
C ALA A 646 15.08 21.86 16.60
N ARG A 647 16.35 21.73 17.00
CA ARG A 647 17.41 21.26 16.13
C ARG A 647 17.36 19.74 16.05
N ILE A 648 17.50 19.20 14.83
CA ILE A 648 17.56 17.74 14.59
C ILE A 648 18.97 17.26 14.27
N SER A 649 19.99 18.06 14.57
CA SER A 649 21.38 17.59 14.52
C SER A 649 21.61 16.52 15.61
N GLY A 650 22.38 15.49 15.28
CA GLY A 650 22.71 14.41 16.24
C GLY A 650 21.81 13.18 16.22
N TRP A 651 20.77 13.17 15.40
CA TRP A 651 19.94 11.98 15.22
C TRP A 651 20.58 10.96 14.26
N GLN A 652 20.52 9.69 14.65
CA GLN A 652 21.01 8.57 13.85
C GLN A 652 19.98 7.45 13.88
N VAL A 653 19.81 6.78 12.76
CA VAL A 653 19.05 5.53 12.67
C VAL A 653 20.04 4.42 12.35
N MET A 654 20.08 3.40 13.21
CA MET A 654 21.02 2.29 13.12
C MET A 654 20.26 0.98 12.94
N LEU A 655 20.79 0.11 12.12
CA LEU A 655 20.35 -1.27 12.00
C LEU A 655 21.41 -2.17 12.63
N ARG A 656 21.06 -2.84 13.72
CA ARG A 656 21.91 -3.84 14.35
C ARG A 656 21.49 -5.24 13.89
N THR A 657 22.31 -5.86 13.09
CA THR A 657 22.18 -7.23 12.63
C THR A 657 23.06 -8.16 13.49
N PRO A 658 22.90 -9.49 13.41
CA PRO A 658 23.83 -10.43 14.04
C PRO A 658 25.30 -10.23 13.62
N ASP A 659 25.52 -9.70 12.43
CA ASP A 659 26.85 -9.50 11.84
C ASP A 659 27.47 -8.12 12.16
N GLY A 660 26.71 -7.23 12.81
CA GLY A 660 27.20 -5.89 13.18
C GLY A 660 26.13 -4.79 13.12
N SER A 661 26.57 -3.55 13.39
CA SER A 661 25.69 -2.37 13.34
C SER A 661 25.99 -1.52 12.13
N THR A 662 24.95 -1.16 11.38
CA THR A 662 25.06 -0.38 10.15
C THR A 662 24.22 0.90 10.28
N PRO A 663 24.81 2.11 10.08
CA PRO A 663 24.05 3.35 10.04
C PRO A 663 23.22 3.42 8.75
N LEU A 664 21.98 3.88 8.87
CA LEU A 664 21.14 4.23 7.74
C LEU A 664 21.45 5.66 7.29
N GLN A 665 21.27 5.90 6.00
CA GLN A 665 21.42 7.23 5.41
C GLN A 665 20.06 7.87 5.18
N ARG A 666 19.95 9.18 5.37
CA ARG A 666 18.74 9.92 4.98
C ARG A 666 18.55 9.86 3.47
N ALA A 667 17.33 9.55 3.03
CA ALA A 667 16.96 9.56 1.62
C ALA A 667 17.11 10.97 1.01
N TYR A 668 16.94 12.01 1.84
CA TYR A 668 17.09 13.41 1.47
C TYR A 668 18.14 14.06 2.35
N ARG A 669 18.95 14.92 1.71
CA ARG A 669 19.93 15.72 2.42
C ARG A 669 19.22 16.90 3.08
N ILE A 670 18.92 16.76 4.38
CA ILE A 670 18.53 17.87 5.21
C ILE A 670 19.82 18.50 5.78
N PRO A 671 20.01 19.82 5.76
CA PRO A 671 21.18 20.44 6.35
C PRO A 671 21.39 20.07 7.81
N ASP A 672 22.61 19.79 8.24
CA ASP A 672 22.93 19.27 9.58
C ASP A 672 22.52 20.19 10.74
N ALA A 673 22.34 21.49 10.46
CA ALA A 673 21.88 22.48 11.42
C ALA A 673 20.36 22.72 11.38
N THR A 674 19.59 21.80 10.83
CA THR A 674 18.17 22.03 10.53
C THR A 674 17.34 22.21 11.79
N VAL A 675 16.50 23.23 11.76
CA VAL A 675 15.50 23.52 12.78
C VAL A 675 14.16 22.94 12.34
N VAL A 676 13.60 22.02 13.13
CA VAL A 676 12.27 21.50 12.89
C VAL A 676 11.25 22.53 13.35
N THR A 677 10.37 22.94 12.45
CA THR A 677 9.21 23.77 12.79
C THR A 677 8.24 22.98 13.67
N PRO A 678 7.46 23.64 14.55
CA PRO A 678 6.44 22.95 15.32
C PRO A 678 5.49 22.15 14.44
N GLY A 679 5.24 20.91 14.82
CA GLY A 679 4.42 19.98 14.07
C GLY A 679 5.09 18.64 13.81
N TRP A 680 4.53 17.88 12.90
CA TRP A 680 5.05 16.58 12.48
C TRP A 680 5.98 16.74 11.27
N LEU A 681 7.13 16.10 11.33
CA LEU A 681 8.05 15.91 10.21
C LEU A 681 8.24 14.41 10.00
N THR A 682 8.20 13.97 8.76
CA THR A 682 8.47 12.59 8.37
C THR A 682 9.78 12.52 7.62
N GLU A 683 10.70 11.68 8.07
CA GLU A 683 11.97 11.42 7.38
C GLU A 683 12.04 9.96 6.91
N ILE A 684 12.74 9.73 5.81
CA ILE A 684 13.09 8.39 5.34
C ILE A 684 14.58 8.17 5.43
N TRP A 685 14.93 7.03 6.01
CA TRP A 685 16.28 6.55 6.16
C TRP A 685 16.44 5.24 5.40
N ILE A 686 17.53 5.08 4.67
CA ILE A 686 17.76 3.92 3.79
C ILE A 686 19.06 3.23 4.22
N SER A 687 19.02 1.91 4.36
CA SER A 687 20.22 1.12 4.59
C SER A 687 21.08 1.05 3.32
N PRO A 688 22.38 0.76 3.44
CA PRO A 688 23.15 0.20 2.33
C PRO A 688 22.48 -1.08 1.81
N PRO A 689 22.85 -1.56 0.60
CA PRO A 689 22.38 -2.86 0.12
C PRO A 689 22.67 -3.94 1.14
N LEU A 690 21.65 -4.71 1.49
CA LEU A 690 21.76 -5.77 2.48
C LEU A 690 22.18 -7.06 1.77
N SER A 691 23.40 -7.51 2.07
CA SER A 691 23.92 -8.79 1.63
C SER A 691 23.60 -9.86 2.68
N GLY A 692 22.80 -10.83 2.33
CA GLY A 692 22.51 -11.95 3.24
C GLY A 692 21.63 -12.98 2.56
N THR A 693 21.88 -14.25 2.85
CA THR A 693 21.15 -15.39 2.29
C THR A 693 20.12 -15.97 3.27
N ARG A 694 20.06 -15.45 4.50
CA ARG A 694 19.19 -15.99 5.56
C ARG A 694 18.38 -14.90 6.25
N PRO A 695 17.12 -15.18 6.60
CA PRO A 695 16.35 -14.30 7.46
C PRO A 695 17.06 -14.07 8.79
N ALA A 696 17.17 -12.81 9.22
CA ALA A 696 17.80 -12.46 10.46
C ALA A 696 16.90 -11.54 11.30
N LEU A 697 16.77 -11.87 12.58
CA LEU A 697 16.20 -10.95 13.56
C LEU A 697 17.25 -9.87 13.82
N SER A 698 16.88 -8.64 13.50
CA SER A 698 17.73 -7.46 13.65
C SER A 698 17.05 -6.47 14.58
N VAL A 699 17.74 -5.43 14.97
CA VAL A 699 17.22 -4.39 15.85
C VAL A 699 17.40 -3.03 15.18
N LEU A 700 16.30 -2.31 15.00
CA LEU A 700 16.31 -0.92 14.58
C LEU A 700 16.45 -0.02 15.81
N GLU A 701 17.44 0.83 15.81
CA GLU A 701 17.71 1.78 16.89
C GLU A 701 17.64 3.20 16.37
N ILE A 702 16.99 4.08 17.12
CA ILE A 702 17.03 5.53 16.90
C ILE A 702 17.84 6.13 18.04
N LEU A 703 18.89 6.83 17.69
CA LEU A 703 19.84 7.44 18.62
C LEU A 703 19.77 8.98 18.50
N TYR A 704 19.89 9.68 19.61
CA TYR A 704 20.09 11.11 19.67
C TYR A 704 21.35 11.40 20.51
N GLU A 705 22.33 12.08 19.93
CA GLU A 705 23.63 12.36 20.57
C GLU A 705 24.29 11.13 21.19
N GLY A 706 24.14 9.97 20.51
CA GLY A 706 24.65 8.69 20.98
C GLY A 706 23.77 7.95 22.01
N HIS A 707 22.72 8.61 22.53
CA HIS A 707 21.78 7.98 23.46
C HIS A 707 20.64 7.30 22.71
N ARG A 708 20.34 6.06 23.08
CA ARG A 708 19.25 5.28 22.48
C ARG A 708 17.89 5.80 22.92
N ILE A 709 17.07 6.21 21.97
CA ILE A 709 15.72 6.73 22.21
C ILE A 709 14.67 5.65 21.93
N ILE A 710 14.84 4.91 20.84
CA ILE A 710 13.93 3.83 20.44
C ILE A 710 14.74 2.62 20.05
N GLU A 711 14.27 1.43 20.45
CA GLU A 711 14.75 0.13 20.02
C GLU A 711 13.56 -0.71 19.58
N ARG A 712 13.62 -1.23 18.34
CA ARG A 712 12.55 -2.05 17.76
C ARG A 712 13.13 -3.27 17.06
N PRO A 713 12.72 -4.49 17.43
CA PRO A 713 13.10 -5.68 16.69
C PRO A 713 12.47 -5.67 15.30
N VAL A 714 13.23 -6.05 14.30
CA VAL A 714 12.80 -6.16 12.90
C VAL A 714 13.32 -7.45 12.30
N TRP A 715 12.48 -8.15 11.55
CA TRP A 715 12.93 -9.29 10.75
C TRP A 715 13.35 -8.81 9.37
N ILE A 716 14.59 -9.10 8.99
CA ILE A 716 15.13 -8.83 7.67
C ILE A 716 15.15 -10.13 6.90
N PHE A 717 14.52 -10.11 5.74
CA PHE A 717 14.48 -11.25 4.83
C PHE A 717 15.29 -10.91 3.58
N PRO A 718 16.36 -11.66 3.28
CA PRO A 718 17.15 -11.45 2.07
C PRO A 718 16.34 -11.77 0.81
N ALA A 719 16.72 -11.14 -0.30
CA ALA A 719 16.06 -11.21 -1.59
C ALA A 719 15.88 -12.60 -2.19
N ASP A 720 16.82 -13.52 -1.90
CA ASP A 720 16.84 -14.86 -2.48
C ASP A 720 15.78 -15.81 -1.89
N THR A 721 15.02 -15.37 -0.88
CA THR A 721 14.01 -16.20 -0.23
C THR A 721 12.65 -16.18 -0.92
N GLY A 722 12.47 -15.44 -2.01
CA GLY A 722 11.25 -15.45 -2.82
C GLY A 722 10.01 -14.85 -2.14
N TRP A 723 10.21 -13.96 -1.16
CA TRP A 723 9.15 -13.35 -0.38
C TRP A 723 8.45 -12.24 -1.15
N VAL A 724 7.49 -12.63 -1.99
CA VAL A 724 6.52 -11.70 -2.57
C VAL A 724 5.20 -11.89 -1.83
N TYR A 725 4.93 -11.00 -0.90
CA TYR A 725 3.72 -11.06 -0.10
C TYR A 725 2.47 -10.79 -0.91
N GLY A 726 1.52 -11.67 -0.70
CA GLY A 726 0.15 -11.49 -1.17
C GLY A 726 -0.10 -11.90 -2.62
N TRP A 727 0.91 -11.92 -3.43
CA TRP A 727 0.89 -12.49 -4.77
C TRP A 727 1.68 -13.78 -4.71
N VAL A 728 1.00 -14.92 -4.67
CA VAL A 728 1.66 -16.18 -4.89
C VAL A 728 1.98 -16.26 -6.37
N PHE A 729 2.99 -15.51 -6.69
CA PHE A 729 3.78 -15.84 -7.84
C PHE A 729 5.03 -16.49 -7.28
N LEU A 730 5.21 -17.75 -7.56
CA LEU A 730 6.48 -18.46 -7.46
C LEU A 730 7.48 -17.77 -8.40
N ASN A 731 7.75 -16.50 -8.13
CA ASN A 731 8.69 -15.72 -8.90
C ASN A 731 10.04 -15.79 -8.23
N ARG A 732 10.81 -16.74 -8.70
CA ARG A 732 12.22 -16.46 -8.89
C ARG A 732 12.27 -15.46 -10.04
N PHE A 733 12.42 -14.17 -9.76
CA PHE A 733 12.87 -13.24 -10.77
C PHE A 733 14.20 -13.76 -11.30
N PRO A 734 14.38 -13.95 -12.61
CA PRO A 734 15.70 -14.19 -13.16
C PRO A 734 16.56 -12.97 -12.80
N ARG A 735 17.82 -13.24 -12.41
CA ARG A 735 18.88 -12.25 -12.18
C ARG A 735 19.01 -11.33 -13.36
#